data_7e161c83db1c5bc6429f245222e2a81d
#
_entry.id   7e161c83db1c5bc6429f245222e2a81d
#
_cell.length_a   1.000
_cell.length_b   1.000
_cell.length_c   1.000
_cell.angle_alpha   90.00
_cell.angle_beta   90.00
_cell.angle_gamma   90.00
#
_symmetry.space_group_name_H-M   'P 1'
#
loop_
_entity.id
_entity.type
_entity.pdbx_description
1 polymer ?
#
loop_
_entity_poly.entity_id
_entity_poly.type
_entity_poly.pdbx_seq_one_letter_code
_entity_poly.pdbx_strand_id
1 'polypeptide(L)'
;MLWDEFSADAFAASAPHVAVVGITGMVRANKLGRDGKLWTDEGFEAMSAAEQEAYLNDLASHSTDWFDELFRNSFEMNHHLSLSGGDQKYTYYFSMGYASQEGLVRKTDYDRYNLNLKLHMMPSPKITIDATVKVSRLVSGSYSGSVDPFSYAYFANPYERPYNEDGSYRADMTYQNLSAINDGNISTDLLPSNGFNVLREIDETSGKNDKMTTSGSLNLRYNITSKLAVSGLVSYSYDHNKSEDVIGKDTYAAFTDRLYFDRTNENWTPYGSITQTASSGDSYDARAQVSYMDTFWDTHTISLLGGAELRGNKSKRFYTKRYGYDPDTGNFSTPVNPDPDGSDASSYANLMDDLSGQSIKENTYASFYASLDYTFLDRYILNAAFRTDGSNNFGSKEQFNPTWSLGVAWHLDQENFMAALQPYISRLTLRVAGGYTGNVVQGVYKQLVIKYGSSYWNGEKTGSIDKAPNPRLRWEKTRDMKVALDFGLFGDRVSGLVEGYYRKSFDIISNSALSSTTGFKSIVYNASDIVNKGIEGTLRVAALKTRDFGIDVGANVAWNYNKLARFRTSNGATLVDGRFEGYPQDGIYGGKLLGIDPWTGLYLYKLRPDADIKETSDLNEVKNYRYYIGTQNAPVTGGFNVQFMYKNLRLNVGASYACGGKTSSLMDSPASYDKVAWYGNETPQSAYSDLYRNHLNVNKNVTNRWTQERTTGVKYPRIVDYLGESLSLGTYNAMYASIVNGAFYESNSYLRIRDITLSYNLPKSMLQRMGLSSLMMYFTMNNFFTFTGYSGIDPETPGATYPVTRSMSFGLSVGF
;
A
#
# COMPACT_ATOMS: atom_id res chain seq x y z
N MET A 1 -28.79 13.86 -21.40
CA MET A 1 -27.86 14.04 -22.53
C MET A 1 -27.14 12.73 -22.90
N LEU A 2 -26.28 12.15 -22.07
CA LEU A 2 -25.73 10.80 -22.35
C LEU A 2 -26.83 9.74 -22.45
N TRP A 3 -27.85 9.83 -21.65
CA TRP A 3 -28.99 8.92 -21.62
C TRP A 3 -29.85 8.95 -22.90
N ASP A 4 -30.03 10.09 -23.52
CA ASP A 4 -30.84 10.19 -24.72
C ASP A 4 -30.17 9.54 -25.94
N GLU A 5 -28.83 9.62 -26.00
CA GLU A 5 -28.05 8.97 -27.03
C GLU A 5 -27.88 7.47 -26.81
N PHE A 6 -27.81 7.04 -25.56
CA PHE A 6 -27.66 5.64 -25.20
C PHE A 6 -28.96 4.84 -25.26
N SER A 7 -30.10 5.51 -25.20
CA SER A 7 -31.38 4.82 -25.04
C SER A 7 -32.05 4.34 -26.31
N ALA A 8 -31.75 4.96 -27.47
CA ALA A 8 -32.55 4.73 -28.68
C ALA A 8 -31.97 3.66 -29.63
N ASP A 9 -30.70 3.78 -30.00
CA ASP A 9 -30.18 2.99 -31.12
C ASP A 9 -29.13 1.95 -30.75
N ALA A 10 -28.31 2.18 -29.71
CA ALA A 10 -27.26 1.25 -29.32
C ALA A 10 -27.79 0.00 -28.59
N PHE A 11 -28.93 0.12 -27.91
CA PHE A 11 -29.54 -0.98 -27.19
C PHE A 11 -30.57 -1.78 -28.00
N ALA A 12 -31.19 -1.20 -29.02
CA ALA A 12 -32.15 -1.91 -29.86
C ALA A 12 -31.51 -3.01 -30.71
N ALA A 13 -30.20 -2.90 -30.95
CA ALA A 13 -29.45 -3.84 -31.78
C ALA A 13 -28.67 -4.89 -30.95
N SER A 14 -28.50 -4.71 -29.65
CA SER A 14 -27.79 -5.65 -28.78
C SER A 14 -28.74 -6.63 -28.13
N ALA A 15 -28.27 -7.84 -27.90
CA ALA A 15 -29.06 -8.92 -27.32
C ALA A 15 -29.76 -8.52 -26.01
N PRO A 16 -30.97 -9.05 -25.73
CA PRO A 16 -31.83 -8.61 -24.64
C PRO A 16 -31.25 -8.80 -23.23
N HIS A 17 -30.13 -9.48 -23.09
CA HIS A 17 -29.42 -9.71 -21.84
C HIS A 17 -28.28 -8.71 -21.59
N VAL A 18 -28.02 -7.79 -22.50
CA VAL A 18 -26.99 -6.79 -22.30
C VAL A 18 -27.59 -5.59 -21.61
N ALA A 19 -27.10 -5.49 -20.44
CA ALA A 19 -26.93 -4.35 -19.61
C ALA A 19 -27.95 -3.23 -19.79
N VAL A 20 -28.91 -3.32 -19.01
CA VAL A 20 -29.73 -2.19 -18.68
C VAL A 20 -28.89 -1.25 -17.85
N VAL A 21 -28.54 -0.11 -18.37
CA VAL A 21 -27.60 0.84 -17.76
C VAL A 21 -28.25 1.55 -16.58
N GLY A 22 -27.87 1.18 -15.36
CA GLY A 22 -28.35 1.77 -14.14
C GLY A 22 -29.88 1.80 -14.04
N ILE A 23 -30.42 2.43 -13.03
CA ILE A 23 -31.87 2.58 -12.88
C ILE A 23 -32.51 3.27 -14.08
N THR A 24 -31.89 4.32 -14.59
CA THR A 24 -32.40 5.06 -15.77
C THR A 24 -32.48 4.18 -17.01
N GLY A 25 -31.51 3.34 -17.26
CA GLY A 25 -31.52 2.41 -18.39
C GLY A 25 -32.55 1.30 -18.18
N MET A 26 -32.70 0.78 -16.95
CA MET A 26 -33.72 -0.21 -16.60
C MET A 26 -35.14 0.30 -16.81
N VAL A 27 -35.40 1.55 -16.43
CA VAL A 27 -36.69 2.21 -16.68
C VAL A 27 -36.94 2.38 -18.18
N ARG A 28 -35.99 2.89 -18.95
CA ARG A 28 -36.14 3.08 -20.40
C ARG A 28 -36.29 1.78 -21.17
N ALA A 29 -35.57 0.74 -20.74
CA ALA A 29 -35.74 -0.61 -21.31
C ALA A 29 -36.99 -1.34 -20.81
N ASN A 30 -37.78 -0.68 -20.00
CA ASN A 30 -38.96 -1.24 -19.36
C ASN A 30 -38.68 -2.51 -18.55
N LYS A 31 -37.51 -2.53 -17.87
CA LYS A 31 -37.08 -3.66 -17.05
C LYS A 31 -37.26 -3.39 -15.54
N LEU A 32 -37.54 -2.14 -15.15
CA LEU A 32 -37.91 -1.80 -13.78
C LEU A 32 -39.43 -1.63 -13.72
N GLY A 33 -40.10 -2.46 -12.93
CA GLY A 33 -41.54 -2.42 -12.76
C GLY A 33 -42.02 -1.28 -11.85
N ARG A 34 -43.32 -1.10 -11.75
CA ARG A 34 -43.98 -0.09 -10.92
C ARG A 34 -43.71 -0.23 -9.44
N ASP A 35 -43.41 -1.47 -8.99
CA ASP A 35 -43.02 -1.77 -7.62
C ASP A 35 -41.52 -1.54 -7.29
N GLY A 36 -40.75 -0.99 -8.25
CA GLY A 36 -39.33 -0.76 -8.11
C GLY A 36 -38.48 -2.04 -8.20
N LYS A 37 -39.10 -3.18 -8.58
CA LYS A 37 -38.36 -4.42 -8.77
C LYS A 37 -38.01 -4.64 -10.24
N LEU A 38 -37.00 -5.46 -10.48
CA LEU A 38 -36.61 -5.85 -11.83
C LEU A 38 -37.70 -6.67 -12.48
N TRP A 39 -38.10 -6.25 -13.69
CA TRP A 39 -39.06 -6.96 -14.48
C TRP A 39 -38.43 -8.24 -15.06
N THR A 40 -39.08 -9.36 -14.82
CA THR A 40 -38.89 -10.64 -15.50
C THR A 40 -40.13 -10.95 -16.32
N ASP A 41 -40.01 -11.74 -17.37
CA ASP A 41 -41.13 -12.01 -18.33
C ASP A 41 -42.39 -12.60 -17.67
N GLU A 42 -42.37 -12.91 -16.39
CA GLU A 42 -43.42 -13.65 -15.71
C GLU A 42 -44.22 -12.89 -14.63
N GLY A 43 -44.06 -11.58 -14.44
CA GLY A 43 -44.97 -11.07 -13.41
C GLY A 43 -44.92 -9.65 -12.90
N PHE A 44 -44.08 -8.80 -13.38
CA PHE A 44 -44.09 -7.38 -12.95
C PHE A 44 -44.83 -6.51 -13.98
N GLU A 45 -45.68 -5.62 -13.52
CA GLU A 45 -46.25 -4.63 -14.39
C GLU A 45 -45.21 -3.63 -14.86
N ALA A 46 -45.01 -3.58 -16.16
CA ALA A 46 -44.12 -2.62 -16.77
C ALA A 46 -44.66 -1.19 -16.60
N MET A 47 -43.72 -0.23 -16.45
CA MET A 47 -44.05 1.20 -16.43
C MET A 47 -44.61 1.65 -17.78
N SER A 48 -45.67 2.42 -17.78
CA SER A 48 -46.11 3.17 -18.95
C SER A 48 -45.08 4.26 -19.31
N ALA A 49 -45.10 4.79 -20.52
CA ALA A 49 -44.17 5.86 -20.93
C ALA A 49 -44.24 7.11 -20.04
N ALA A 50 -45.41 7.45 -19.53
CA ALA A 50 -45.60 8.56 -18.60
C ALA A 50 -44.99 8.30 -17.23
N GLU A 51 -45.13 7.06 -16.74
CA GLU A 51 -44.51 6.66 -15.47
C GLU A 51 -42.98 6.60 -15.58
N GLN A 52 -42.45 6.13 -16.72
CA GLN A 52 -41.01 6.15 -16.99
C GLN A 52 -40.46 7.57 -16.98
N GLU A 53 -41.12 8.49 -17.67
CA GLU A 53 -40.72 9.90 -17.73
C GLU A 53 -40.81 10.57 -16.36
N ALA A 54 -41.85 10.31 -15.57
CA ALA A 54 -42.01 10.80 -14.21
C ALA A 54 -40.88 10.26 -13.29
N TYR A 55 -40.57 8.99 -13.39
CA TYR A 55 -39.50 8.38 -12.61
C TYR A 55 -38.12 8.93 -12.98
N LEU A 56 -37.84 9.10 -14.25
CA LEU A 56 -36.58 9.69 -14.73
C LEU A 56 -36.43 11.15 -14.28
N ASN A 57 -37.54 11.93 -14.30
CA ASN A 57 -37.53 13.30 -13.79
C ASN A 57 -37.33 13.36 -12.27
N ASP A 58 -37.88 12.41 -11.52
CA ASP A 58 -37.61 12.27 -10.09
C ASP A 58 -36.12 11.99 -9.82
N LEU A 59 -35.52 11.01 -10.51
CA LEU A 59 -34.09 10.74 -10.38
C LEU A 59 -33.24 11.96 -10.75
N ALA A 60 -33.59 12.67 -11.82
CA ALA A 60 -32.86 13.87 -12.25
C ALA A 60 -32.99 15.06 -11.27
N SER A 61 -34.02 15.04 -10.41
CA SER A 61 -34.24 16.08 -9.39
C SER A 61 -33.35 15.94 -8.14
N HIS A 62 -32.66 14.80 -8.00
CA HIS A 62 -31.84 14.48 -6.84
C HIS A 62 -30.34 14.49 -7.18
N SER A 63 -29.55 14.92 -6.20
CA SER A 63 -28.09 14.86 -6.28
C SER A 63 -27.54 14.60 -4.88
N THR A 64 -27.10 13.38 -4.64
CA THR A 64 -26.47 12.97 -3.38
C THR A 64 -24.96 13.20 -3.47
N ASP A 65 -24.42 13.93 -2.50
CA ASP A 65 -22.96 13.98 -2.28
C ASP A 65 -22.55 12.82 -1.38
N TRP A 66 -22.10 11.73 -2.01
CA TRP A 66 -21.70 10.53 -1.29
C TRP A 66 -20.46 10.73 -0.41
N PHE A 67 -19.64 11.75 -0.68
CA PHE A 67 -18.55 12.08 0.23
C PHE A 67 -19.06 12.70 1.54
N ASP A 68 -20.04 13.57 1.48
CA ASP A 68 -20.66 14.13 2.69
C ASP A 68 -21.45 13.06 3.49
N GLU A 69 -22.07 12.09 2.81
CA GLU A 69 -22.81 11.01 3.48
C GLU A 69 -21.90 10.01 4.21
N LEU A 70 -20.72 9.71 3.63
CA LEU A 70 -19.85 8.64 4.11
C LEU A 70 -18.69 9.14 4.98
N PHE A 71 -18.29 10.40 4.79
CA PHE A 71 -17.12 10.95 5.47
C PHE A 71 -17.48 12.08 6.42
N ARG A 72 -16.67 12.22 7.45
CA ARG A 72 -16.80 13.26 8.46
C ARG A 72 -15.44 13.89 8.76
N ASN A 73 -15.46 15.04 9.40
CA ASN A 73 -14.25 15.59 9.99
C ASN A 73 -13.78 14.68 11.14
N SER A 74 -12.54 14.26 11.07
CA SER A 74 -11.87 13.44 12.08
C SER A 74 -11.31 14.32 13.19
N PHE A 75 -11.46 13.90 14.44
CA PHE A 75 -10.81 14.53 15.59
C PHE A 75 -9.79 13.58 16.18
N GLU A 76 -8.58 14.08 16.43
CA GLU A 76 -7.49 13.35 17.07
C GLU A 76 -6.99 14.13 18.28
N MET A 77 -6.76 13.43 19.39
CA MET A 77 -6.06 13.96 20.54
C MET A 77 -4.90 13.05 20.95
N ASN A 78 -3.82 13.65 21.44
CA ASN A 78 -2.64 12.94 21.90
C ASN A 78 -2.11 13.58 23.19
N HIS A 79 -2.06 12.81 24.25
CA HIS A 79 -1.56 13.24 25.57
C HIS A 79 -0.30 12.44 25.91
N HIS A 80 0.73 13.12 26.34
CA HIS A 80 2.00 12.51 26.74
C HIS A 80 2.47 13.12 28.05
N LEU A 81 2.73 12.25 29.02
CA LEU A 81 3.33 12.61 30.30
C LEU A 81 4.67 11.88 30.42
N SER A 82 5.71 12.59 30.79
CA SER A 82 7.01 11.98 31.06
C SER A 82 7.64 12.51 32.34
N LEU A 83 8.35 11.63 32.99
CA LEU A 83 9.11 11.91 34.21
C LEU A 83 10.52 11.36 34.04
N SER A 84 11.52 12.17 34.30
CA SER A 84 12.92 11.75 34.29
C SER A 84 13.66 12.31 35.47
N GLY A 85 14.62 11.55 35.95
CA GLY A 85 15.44 11.96 37.08
C GLY A 85 16.59 10.99 37.32
N GLY A 86 17.36 11.26 38.34
CA GLY A 86 18.47 10.41 38.72
C GLY A 86 19.71 11.18 39.13
N ASP A 87 20.81 10.45 39.28
CA ASP A 87 22.12 10.99 39.56
C ASP A 87 23.19 10.36 38.64
N GLN A 88 24.46 10.46 39.01
CA GLN A 88 25.58 9.88 38.24
C GLN A 88 25.59 8.35 38.23
N LYS A 89 24.90 7.68 39.19
CA LYS A 89 24.89 6.21 39.30
C LYS A 89 23.66 5.58 38.67
N TYR A 90 22.55 6.29 38.66
CA TYR A 90 21.32 5.80 38.08
C TYR A 90 20.51 6.96 37.52
N THR A 91 19.92 6.75 36.33
CA THR A 91 18.93 7.63 35.76
C THR A 91 17.71 6.81 35.36
N TYR A 92 16.56 7.44 35.42
CA TYR A 92 15.31 6.82 34.97
C TYR A 92 14.54 7.76 34.08
N TYR A 93 13.82 7.18 33.16
CA TYR A 93 12.83 7.83 32.33
C TYR A 93 11.57 6.96 32.35
N PHE A 94 10.49 7.58 32.73
CA PHE A 94 9.16 6.98 32.69
C PHE A 94 8.28 7.84 31.81
N SER A 95 7.48 7.24 30.90
CA SER A 95 6.48 7.96 30.18
C SER A 95 5.23 7.15 29.94
N MET A 96 4.10 7.86 29.89
CA MET A 96 2.82 7.31 29.49
C MET A 96 2.21 8.23 28.42
N GLY A 97 1.57 7.60 27.46
CA GLY A 97 0.90 8.29 26.36
C GLY A 97 -0.50 7.71 26.15
N TYR A 98 -1.41 8.58 25.83
CA TYR A 98 -2.76 8.24 25.36
C TYR A 98 -3.04 8.99 24.08
N ALA A 99 -3.46 8.27 23.05
CA ALA A 99 -3.94 8.87 21.80
C ALA A 99 -5.28 8.28 21.45
N SER A 100 -6.21 9.14 21.05
CA SER A 100 -7.53 8.75 20.58
C SER A 100 -7.83 9.47 19.28
N GLN A 101 -8.40 8.75 18.33
CA GLN A 101 -8.82 9.32 17.04
C GLN A 101 -10.16 8.76 16.63
N GLU A 102 -11.05 9.64 16.24
CA GLU A 102 -12.21 9.29 15.43
C GLU A 102 -11.81 9.29 13.96
N GLY A 103 -12.12 8.21 13.23
CA GLY A 103 -11.79 8.12 11.82
C GLY A 103 -12.66 8.98 10.91
N LEU A 104 -12.23 9.10 9.65
CA LEU A 104 -12.95 9.83 8.61
C LEU A 104 -14.29 9.20 8.24
N VAL A 105 -14.37 7.86 8.26
CA VAL A 105 -15.63 7.12 8.04
C VAL A 105 -16.29 6.84 9.38
N ARG A 106 -17.62 6.81 9.40
CA ARG A 106 -18.38 6.43 10.60
C ARG A 106 -17.97 5.06 11.10
N LYS A 107 -18.07 4.79 12.40
CA LYS A 107 -17.64 3.57 13.10
C LYS A 107 -16.13 3.27 13.04
N THR A 108 -15.32 4.15 12.50
CA THR A 108 -13.88 3.99 12.60
C THR A 108 -13.30 4.85 13.70
N ASP A 109 -12.58 4.23 14.61
CA ASP A 109 -11.93 4.89 15.74
C ASP A 109 -10.76 4.08 16.26
N TYR A 110 -9.88 4.69 17.01
CA TYR A 110 -8.90 3.97 17.82
C TYR A 110 -8.52 4.71 19.10
N ASP A 111 -8.18 3.92 20.11
CA ASP A 111 -7.53 4.33 21.34
C ASP A 111 -6.18 3.61 21.49
N ARG A 112 -5.14 4.37 21.76
CA ARG A 112 -3.80 3.83 21.97
C ARG A 112 -3.21 4.28 23.29
N TYR A 113 -2.79 3.31 24.08
CA TYR A 113 -2.12 3.49 25.37
C TYR A 113 -0.68 3.04 25.25
N ASN A 114 0.25 3.86 25.65
CA ASN A 114 1.69 3.54 25.65
C ASN A 114 2.27 3.78 27.03
N LEU A 115 3.11 2.86 27.47
CA LEU A 115 3.93 3.00 28.66
C LEU A 115 5.37 2.65 28.32
N ASN A 116 6.31 3.46 28.79
CA ASN A 116 7.73 3.23 28.56
C ASN A 116 8.51 3.56 29.83
N LEU A 117 9.29 2.59 30.31
CA LEU A 117 10.22 2.73 31.41
C LEU A 117 11.63 2.42 30.93
N LYS A 118 12.56 3.33 31.17
CA LYS A 118 13.97 3.13 30.91
C LYS A 118 14.75 3.39 32.20
N LEU A 119 15.64 2.48 32.51
CA LEU A 119 16.55 2.56 33.65
C LEU A 119 17.96 2.44 33.11
N HIS A 120 18.80 3.37 33.50
CA HIS A 120 20.24 3.33 33.25
C HIS A 120 20.95 3.36 34.59
N MET A 121 21.76 2.36 34.83
CA MET A 121 22.42 2.18 36.11
C MET A 121 23.93 1.94 35.92
N MET A 122 24.74 2.66 36.68
CA MET A 122 26.20 2.47 36.79
C MET A 122 26.57 2.19 38.25
N PRO A 123 26.32 0.96 38.74
CA PRO A 123 26.62 0.60 40.15
C PRO A 123 28.12 0.72 40.45
N SER A 124 28.95 0.60 39.43
CA SER A 124 30.38 0.92 39.49
C SER A 124 30.87 1.44 38.15
N PRO A 125 32.05 2.11 38.06
CA PRO A 125 32.62 2.59 36.79
C PRO A 125 32.85 1.46 35.76
N LYS A 126 32.86 0.22 36.22
CA LYS A 126 33.07 -0.94 35.37
C LYS A 126 31.76 -1.55 34.82
N ILE A 127 30.65 -1.29 35.45
CA ILE A 127 29.37 -1.94 35.12
C ILE A 127 28.34 -0.91 34.71
N THR A 128 27.76 -1.12 33.53
CA THR A 128 26.61 -0.36 33.04
C THR A 128 25.47 -1.32 32.77
N ILE A 129 24.29 -0.99 33.23
CA ILE A 129 23.07 -1.77 33.05
C ILE A 129 22.00 -0.86 32.47
N ASP A 130 21.50 -1.20 31.30
CA ASP A 130 20.36 -0.53 30.66
C ASP A 130 19.18 -1.49 30.62
N ALA A 131 18.08 -1.10 31.23
CA ALA A 131 16.84 -1.85 31.18
C ALA A 131 15.73 -1.01 30.57
N THR A 132 14.98 -1.60 29.66
CA THR A 132 13.83 -0.93 29.04
C THR A 132 12.63 -1.86 29.08
N VAL A 133 11.48 -1.31 29.46
CA VAL A 133 10.18 -1.99 29.38
C VAL A 133 9.23 -1.07 28.62
N LYS A 134 8.53 -1.63 27.63
CA LYS A 134 7.51 -0.93 26.85
C LYS A 134 6.25 -1.75 26.80
N VAL A 135 5.11 -1.11 27.00
CA VAL A 135 3.79 -1.69 26.81
C VAL A 135 3.00 -0.76 25.91
N SER A 136 2.38 -1.31 24.90
CA SER A 136 1.47 -0.59 24.02
C SER A 136 0.19 -1.40 23.86
N ARG A 137 -0.94 -0.76 24.01
CA ARG A 137 -2.24 -1.34 23.68
C ARG A 137 -2.97 -0.44 22.70
N LEU A 138 -3.45 -1.03 21.62
CA LEU A 138 -4.26 -0.38 20.59
C LEU A 138 -5.62 -1.10 20.54
N VAL A 139 -6.67 -0.35 20.80
CA VAL A 139 -8.05 -0.80 20.58
C VAL A 139 -8.59 0.00 19.43
N SER A 140 -9.13 -0.67 18.41
CA SER A 140 -9.72 0.02 17.25
C SER A 140 -11.04 -0.60 16.85
N GLY A 141 -11.95 0.28 16.43
CA GLY A 141 -13.22 -0.05 15.81
C GLY A 141 -13.18 0.23 14.31
N SER A 142 -13.90 -0.56 13.54
CA SER A 142 -14.12 -0.36 12.12
C SER A 142 -15.45 -0.99 11.70
N TYR A 143 -15.88 -0.71 10.47
CA TYR A 143 -16.84 -1.57 9.76
C TYR A 143 -16.09 -2.77 9.17
N SER A 144 -16.80 -3.78 8.73
CA SER A 144 -16.19 -4.95 8.05
C SER A 144 -15.61 -4.56 6.67
N GLY A 145 -14.54 -5.24 6.25
CA GLY A 145 -13.88 -5.02 4.97
C GLY A 145 -14.69 -5.37 3.71
N SER A 146 -15.99 -5.66 3.83
CA SER A 146 -16.89 -5.95 2.72
C SER A 146 -17.19 -4.73 1.83
N VAL A 147 -16.90 -3.52 2.29
CA VAL A 147 -17.18 -2.26 1.59
C VAL A 147 -15.94 -1.38 1.55
N ASP A 148 -15.71 -0.72 0.42
CA ASP A 148 -14.77 0.38 0.28
C ASP A 148 -15.55 1.71 0.13
N PRO A 149 -15.76 2.47 1.23
CA PRO A 149 -16.55 3.69 1.18
C PRO A 149 -15.98 4.76 0.27
N PHE A 150 -14.65 4.82 0.12
CA PHE A 150 -14.03 5.81 -0.74
C PHE A 150 -14.28 5.49 -2.21
N SER A 151 -14.05 4.26 -2.61
CA SER A 151 -14.34 3.80 -3.96
C SER A 151 -15.83 3.94 -4.28
N TYR A 152 -16.69 3.60 -3.32
CA TYR A 152 -18.13 3.81 -3.49
C TYR A 152 -18.48 5.28 -3.72
N ALA A 153 -18.06 6.18 -2.83
CA ALA A 153 -18.34 7.61 -2.96
C ALA A 153 -17.86 8.19 -4.29
N TYR A 154 -16.75 7.64 -4.82
CA TYR A 154 -16.16 8.10 -6.07
C TYR A 154 -16.96 7.64 -7.31
N PHE A 155 -17.52 6.44 -7.29
CA PHE A 155 -18.18 5.82 -8.45
C PHE A 155 -19.70 5.75 -8.36
N ALA A 156 -20.30 5.99 -7.20
CA ALA A 156 -21.75 5.96 -7.04
C ALA A 156 -22.44 7.05 -7.89
N ASN A 157 -23.60 6.70 -8.39
CA ASN A 157 -24.40 7.65 -9.14
C ASN A 157 -25.00 8.72 -8.22
N PRO A 158 -24.95 10.01 -8.59
CA PRO A 158 -25.45 11.07 -7.72
C PRO A 158 -26.98 11.05 -7.58
N TYR A 159 -27.71 10.38 -8.47
CA TYR A 159 -29.15 10.25 -8.36
C TYR A 159 -29.59 9.14 -7.40
N GLU A 160 -28.69 8.29 -6.96
CA GLU A 160 -28.99 7.30 -5.90
C GLU A 160 -29.19 8.00 -4.55
N ARG A 161 -30.17 7.53 -3.80
CA ARG A 161 -30.52 8.08 -2.49
C ARG A 161 -30.11 7.11 -1.39
N PRO A 162 -29.57 7.57 -0.27
CA PRO A 162 -29.20 6.69 0.86
C PRO A 162 -30.41 6.10 1.58
N TYR A 163 -31.54 6.83 1.62
CA TYR A 163 -32.72 6.46 2.38
C TYR A 163 -34.00 6.59 1.55
N ASN A 164 -35.00 5.80 1.89
CA ASN A 164 -36.40 5.95 1.48
C ASN A 164 -37.08 7.08 2.26
N GLU A 165 -38.28 7.45 1.87
CA GLU A 165 -39.06 8.51 2.55
C GLU A 165 -39.41 8.18 4.01
N ASP A 166 -39.52 6.88 4.35
CA ASP A 166 -39.76 6.39 5.70
C ASP A 166 -38.51 6.31 6.58
N GLY A 167 -37.34 6.68 6.03
CA GLY A 167 -36.05 6.63 6.71
C GLY A 167 -35.34 5.27 6.66
N SER A 168 -35.92 4.27 6.03
CA SER A 168 -35.29 2.97 5.80
C SER A 168 -34.19 3.09 4.74
N TYR A 169 -33.20 2.19 4.76
CA TYR A 169 -32.13 2.16 3.75
C TYR A 169 -32.70 1.87 2.36
N ARG A 170 -32.37 2.71 1.40
CA ARG A 170 -32.75 2.49 0.00
C ARG A 170 -31.74 1.60 -0.71
N ALA A 171 -32.21 0.61 -1.43
CA ALA A 171 -31.36 -0.28 -2.20
C ALA A 171 -30.72 0.47 -3.39
N ASP A 172 -29.39 0.38 -3.51
CA ASP A 172 -28.65 0.77 -4.70
C ASP A 172 -28.62 -0.39 -5.68
N MET A 173 -29.48 -0.30 -6.68
CA MET A 173 -29.66 -1.35 -7.67
C MET A 173 -28.46 -1.47 -8.63
N THR A 174 -27.58 -0.44 -8.69
CA THR A 174 -26.40 -0.47 -9.55
C THR A 174 -25.34 -1.43 -9.07
N TYR A 175 -25.34 -1.78 -7.78
CA TYR A 175 -24.42 -2.74 -7.17
C TYR A 175 -24.91 -4.19 -7.28
N GLN A 176 -26.08 -4.41 -7.81
CA GLN A 176 -26.59 -5.77 -8.01
C GLN A 176 -26.00 -6.40 -9.27
N ASN A 177 -25.70 -7.68 -9.20
CA ASN A 177 -25.21 -8.41 -10.35
C ASN A 177 -26.37 -8.78 -11.29
N LEU A 178 -26.72 -7.85 -12.16
CA LEU A 178 -27.80 -8.04 -13.12
C LEU A 178 -27.52 -9.16 -14.13
N SER A 179 -26.25 -9.41 -14.48
CA SER A 179 -25.92 -10.53 -15.36
C SER A 179 -26.27 -11.87 -14.73
N ALA A 180 -25.97 -12.06 -13.44
CA ALA A 180 -26.34 -13.29 -12.75
C ALA A 180 -27.86 -13.48 -12.63
N ILE A 181 -28.59 -12.39 -12.53
CA ILE A 181 -30.06 -12.40 -12.52
C ILE A 181 -30.61 -12.75 -13.91
N ASN A 182 -30.13 -12.06 -14.94
CA ASN A 182 -30.59 -12.23 -16.33
C ASN A 182 -30.22 -13.60 -16.91
N ASP A 183 -29.10 -14.19 -16.44
CA ASP A 183 -28.69 -15.54 -16.86
C ASP A 183 -29.49 -16.66 -16.15
N GLY A 184 -30.51 -16.30 -15.36
CA GLY A 184 -31.31 -17.26 -14.60
C GLY A 184 -30.58 -17.92 -13.41
N ASN A 185 -29.40 -17.46 -13.10
CA ASN A 185 -28.59 -17.97 -11.99
C ASN A 185 -29.06 -17.49 -10.62
N ILE A 186 -29.81 -16.40 -10.57
CA ILE A 186 -30.44 -15.87 -9.35
C ILE A 186 -31.85 -15.45 -9.73
N SER A 187 -32.87 -16.02 -9.08
CA SER A 187 -34.24 -15.54 -9.20
C SER A 187 -34.36 -14.12 -8.65
N THR A 188 -35.13 -13.26 -9.32
CA THR A 188 -35.47 -11.93 -8.83
C THR A 188 -36.13 -11.94 -7.48
N ASP A 189 -36.89 -13.00 -7.17
CA ASP A 189 -37.58 -13.21 -5.90
C ASP A 189 -36.59 -13.44 -4.73
N LEU A 190 -35.39 -13.85 -5.05
CA LEU A 190 -34.30 -14.06 -4.09
C LEU A 190 -33.44 -12.85 -3.85
N LEU A 191 -33.67 -11.75 -4.57
CA LEU A 191 -32.98 -10.49 -4.23
C LEU A 191 -33.43 -10.06 -2.82
N PRO A 192 -32.47 -9.62 -1.97
CA PRO A 192 -32.88 -9.08 -0.70
C PRO A 192 -33.83 -7.92 -0.95
N SER A 193 -34.96 -7.91 -0.27
CA SER A 193 -35.93 -6.80 -0.37
C SER A 193 -35.28 -5.42 -0.12
N ASN A 194 -34.15 -5.41 0.56
CA ASN A 194 -33.37 -4.25 0.91
C ASN A 194 -32.13 -4.02 0.02
N GLY A 195 -31.72 -4.94 -0.86
CA GLY A 195 -30.60 -4.77 -1.81
C GLY A 195 -29.29 -4.34 -1.16
N PHE A 196 -28.36 -3.79 -1.95
CA PHE A 196 -27.14 -3.18 -1.45
C PHE A 196 -27.42 -1.73 -0.98
N ASN A 197 -26.87 -1.35 0.16
CA ASN A 197 -26.81 0.04 0.61
C ASN A 197 -25.54 0.22 1.43
N VAL A 198 -24.67 1.11 0.98
CA VAL A 198 -23.35 1.32 1.59
C VAL A 198 -23.42 1.73 3.06
N LEU A 199 -24.43 2.53 3.44
CA LEU A 199 -24.59 2.98 4.83
C LEU A 199 -25.05 1.84 5.73
N ARG A 200 -25.97 1.00 5.24
CA ARG A 200 -26.36 -0.22 5.97
C ARG A 200 -25.19 -1.17 6.12
N GLU A 201 -24.40 -1.39 5.06
CA GLU A 201 -23.20 -2.22 5.14
C GLU A 201 -22.23 -1.72 6.21
N ILE A 202 -22.07 -0.40 6.35
CA ILE A 202 -21.26 0.20 7.41
C ILE A 202 -21.95 0.03 8.78
N ASP A 203 -23.25 0.27 8.86
CA ASP A 203 -23.97 0.33 10.14
C ASP A 203 -24.25 -1.06 10.74
N GLU A 204 -24.46 -2.08 9.91
CA GLU A 204 -24.76 -3.45 10.34
C GLU A 204 -23.54 -4.38 10.32
N THR A 205 -22.36 -3.85 10.03
CA THR A 205 -21.11 -4.59 10.19
C THR A 205 -20.24 -3.94 11.25
N SER A 206 -19.38 -4.72 11.86
CA SER A 206 -18.37 -4.17 12.78
C SER A 206 -17.09 -4.99 12.77
N GLY A 207 -15.98 -4.29 12.86
CA GLY A 207 -14.66 -4.87 13.11
C GLY A 207 -14.13 -4.30 14.43
N LYS A 208 -13.68 -5.14 15.34
CA LYS A 208 -12.99 -4.75 16.58
C LYS A 208 -11.62 -5.38 16.59
N ASN A 209 -10.62 -4.62 16.98
CA ASN A 209 -9.27 -5.12 17.09
C ASN A 209 -8.63 -4.62 18.39
N ASP A 210 -8.11 -5.55 19.22
CA ASP A 210 -7.41 -5.28 20.49
C ASP A 210 -6.01 -5.88 20.39
N LYS A 211 -5.03 -5.03 20.15
CA LYS A 211 -3.63 -5.41 20.04
C LYS A 211 -2.84 -4.91 21.22
N MET A 212 -2.13 -5.82 21.89
CA MET A 212 -1.20 -5.50 22.99
C MET A 212 0.20 -5.99 22.65
N THR A 213 1.17 -5.11 22.77
CA THR A 213 2.59 -5.42 22.61
C THR A 213 3.31 -5.11 23.92
N THR A 214 4.00 -6.08 24.47
CA THR A 214 4.86 -5.91 25.63
C THR A 214 6.27 -6.30 25.26
N SER A 215 7.24 -5.44 25.51
CA SER A 215 8.65 -5.72 25.23
C SER A 215 9.54 -5.31 26.38
N GLY A 216 10.55 -6.13 26.64
CA GLY A 216 11.59 -5.86 27.63
C GLY A 216 12.97 -6.09 27.04
N SER A 217 13.93 -5.26 27.40
CA SER A 217 15.33 -5.48 27.07
C SER A 217 16.24 -5.15 28.25
N LEU A 218 17.28 -5.95 28.41
CA LEU A 218 18.33 -5.77 29.38
C LEU A 218 19.67 -5.84 28.67
N ASN A 219 20.43 -4.76 28.76
CA ASN A 219 21.80 -4.69 28.27
C ASN A 219 22.74 -4.55 29.47
N LEU A 220 23.71 -5.43 29.58
CA LEU A 220 24.76 -5.43 30.59
C LEU A 220 26.09 -5.20 29.89
N ARG A 221 26.82 -4.17 30.30
CA ARG A 221 28.19 -3.90 29.83
C ARG A 221 29.13 -3.95 30.98
N TYR A 222 30.21 -4.74 30.85
CA TYR A 222 31.31 -4.83 31.79
C TYR A 222 32.61 -4.34 31.14
N ASN A 223 33.15 -3.25 31.65
CA ASN A 223 34.44 -2.71 31.25
C ASN A 223 35.53 -3.45 31.99
N ILE A 224 36.16 -4.42 31.31
CA ILE A 224 37.29 -5.20 31.88
C ILE A 224 38.46 -4.27 32.16
N THR A 225 38.76 -3.44 31.19
CA THR A 225 39.74 -2.34 31.28
C THR A 225 39.10 -1.07 30.69
N SER A 226 39.82 0.04 30.69
CA SER A 226 39.41 1.26 30.00
C SER A 226 39.30 1.09 28.47
N LYS A 227 39.93 0.05 27.91
CA LYS A 227 40.02 -0.22 26.49
C LYS A 227 39.17 -1.42 26.04
N LEU A 228 38.92 -2.37 26.94
CA LEU A 228 38.25 -3.62 26.63
C LEU A 228 36.95 -3.75 27.44
N ALA A 229 35.85 -3.96 26.72
CA ALA A 229 34.56 -4.22 27.34
C ALA A 229 33.88 -5.43 26.71
N VAL A 230 33.09 -6.13 27.55
CA VAL A 230 32.17 -7.17 27.13
C VAL A 230 30.75 -6.70 27.41
N SER A 231 29.84 -6.95 26.49
CA SER A 231 28.43 -6.63 26.73
C SER A 231 27.51 -7.77 26.26
N GLY A 232 26.40 -7.90 26.94
CA GLY A 232 25.33 -8.82 26.60
C GLY A 232 23.99 -8.11 26.57
N LEU A 233 23.22 -8.35 25.54
CA LEU A 233 21.84 -7.88 25.38
C LEU A 233 20.92 -9.10 25.36
N VAL A 234 19.84 -9.02 26.10
CA VAL A 234 18.69 -9.92 25.96
C VAL A 234 17.45 -9.06 25.80
N SER A 235 16.67 -9.34 24.81
CA SER A 235 15.36 -8.72 24.63
C SER A 235 14.29 -9.77 24.33
N TYR A 236 13.09 -9.48 24.80
CA TYR A 236 11.92 -10.29 24.53
C TYR A 236 10.72 -9.38 24.24
N SER A 237 9.94 -9.74 23.24
CA SER A 237 8.69 -9.07 22.93
C SER A 237 7.57 -10.08 22.74
N TYR A 238 6.44 -9.80 23.31
CA TYR A 238 5.21 -10.55 23.16
C TYR A 238 4.13 -9.67 22.59
N ASP A 239 3.59 -10.08 21.44
CA ASP A 239 2.45 -9.46 20.78
C ASP A 239 1.23 -10.36 20.93
N HIS A 240 0.11 -9.76 21.31
CA HIS A 240 -1.18 -10.42 21.32
C HIS A 240 -2.20 -9.55 20.59
N ASN A 241 -2.93 -10.16 19.69
CA ASN A 241 -3.96 -9.48 18.92
C ASN A 241 -5.24 -10.32 18.88
N LYS A 242 -6.35 -9.71 19.24
CA LYS A 242 -7.69 -10.27 19.07
C LYS A 242 -8.46 -9.39 18.11
N SER A 243 -9.00 -9.98 17.05
CA SER A 243 -9.93 -9.27 16.17
C SER A 243 -11.25 -10.03 16.11
N GLU A 244 -12.31 -9.26 15.94
CA GLU A 244 -13.66 -9.73 15.77
C GLU A 244 -14.31 -8.95 14.64
N ASP A 245 -14.75 -9.66 13.60
CA ASP A 245 -15.44 -9.10 12.45
C ASP A 245 -16.85 -9.68 12.40
N VAL A 246 -17.85 -8.80 12.43
CA VAL A 246 -19.28 -9.16 12.41
C VAL A 246 -19.92 -8.66 11.12
N ILE A 247 -20.69 -9.53 10.48
CA ILE A 247 -21.53 -9.22 9.32
C ILE A 247 -22.98 -9.48 9.73
N GLY A 248 -23.80 -8.44 9.70
CA GLY A 248 -25.23 -8.54 9.99
C GLY A 248 -25.99 -9.33 8.90
N LYS A 249 -27.06 -10.00 9.29
CA LYS A 249 -27.87 -10.85 8.38
C LYS A 249 -28.52 -10.07 7.24
N ASP A 250 -28.85 -8.80 7.47
CA ASP A 250 -29.57 -7.96 6.51
C ASP A 250 -28.64 -7.22 5.54
N THR A 251 -27.33 -7.48 5.63
CA THR A 251 -26.32 -6.89 4.74
C THR A 251 -26.27 -7.59 3.39
N TYR A 252 -25.85 -6.86 2.38
CA TYR A 252 -25.55 -7.44 1.06
C TYR A 252 -24.35 -8.41 1.12
N ALA A 253 -23.41 -8.17 2.04
CA ALA A 253 -22.31 -9.10 2.31
C ALA A 253 -22.82 -10.47 2.78
N ALA A 254 -23.78 -10.51 3.69
CA ALA A 254 -24.42 -11.76 4.11
C ALA A 254 -25.20 -12.41 2.96
N PHE A 255 -25.85 -11.60 2.13
CA PHE A 255 -26.56 -12.10 0.94
C PHE A 255 -25.60 -12.72 -0.08
N THR A 256 -24.44 -12.13 -0.33
CA THR A 256 -23.47 -12.67 -1.28
C THR A 256 -22.82 -13.97 -0.79
N ASP A 257 -22.62 -14.13 0.51
CA ASP A 257 -22.13 -15.39 1.09
C ASP A 257 -23.04 -16.58 0.77
N ARG A 258 -24.36 -16.38 0.70
CA ARG A 258 -25.32 -17.44 0.35
C ARG A 258 -25.21 -17.93 -1.10
N LEU A 259 -24.56 -17.22 -1.99
CA LEU A 259 -24.34 -17.64 -3.37
C LEU A 259 -23.55 -18.95 -3.49
N TYR A 260 -22.89 -19.37 -2.42
CA TYR A 260 -22.26 -20.69 -2.33
C TYR A 260 -23.24 -21.83 -2.10
N PHE A 261 -24.50 -21.53 -1.68
CA PHE A 261 -25.54 -22.48 -1.45
C PHE A 261 -26.57 -22.44 -2.60
N ASP A 262 -27.58 -23.30 -2.60
CA ASP A 262 -28.57 -23.36 -3.67
C ASP A 262 -29.20 -21.97 -3.94
N ARG A 263 -28.96 -21.45 -5.14
CA ARG A 263 -29.45 -20.15 -5.61
C ARG A 263 -30.92 -20.16 -6.01
N THR A 264 -31.52 -21.32 -6.12
CA THR A 264 -32.90 -21.52 -6.60
C THR A 264 -33.90 -21.74 -5.47
N ASN A 265 -33.45 -21.85 -4.22
CA ASN A 265 -34.33 -22.16 -3.10
C ASN A 265 -34.99 -20.89 -2.55
N GLU A 266 -36.31 -20.79 -2.74
CA GLU A 266 -37.12 -19.66 -2.29
C GLU A 266 -37.19 -19.49 -0.75
N ASN A 267 -36.85 -20.53 0.01
CA ASN A 267 -36.84 -20.47 1.49
C ASN A 267 -35.52 -20.09 2.09
N TRP A 268 -34.55 -19.61 1.29
CA TRP A 268 -33.24 -19.24 1.78
C TRP A 268 -33.26 -17.93 2.60
N THR A 269 -32.73 -17.99 3.80
CA THR A 269 -32.58 -16.84 4.67
C THR A 269 -31.10 -16.50 4.76
N PRO A 270 -30.69 -15.25 4.52
CA PRO A 270 -29.29 -14.83 4.76
C PRO A 270 -28.93 -15.02 6.23
N TYR A 271 -27.69 -15.43 6.48
CA TYR A 271 -27.18 -15.57 7.83
C TYR A 271 -26.13 -14.52 8.09
N GLY A 272 -26.23 -13.81 9.21
CA GLY A 272 -25.13 -13.04 9.74
C GLY A 272 -23.95 -13.94 10.10
N SER A 273 -22.80 -13.40 10.21
CA SER A 273 -21.60 -14.15 10.60
C SER A 273 -20.70 -13.37 11.55
N ILE A 274 -19.94 -14.11 12.35
CA ILE A 274 -18.86 -13.56 13.18
C ILE A 274 -17.57 -14.31 12.88
N THR A 275 -16.51 -13.56 12.62
CA THR A 275 -15.16 -14.10 12.47
C THR A 275 -14.30 -13.61 13.63
N GLN A 276 -13.79 -14.53 14.42
CA GLN A 276 -12.89 -14.23 15.53
C GLN A 276 -11.49 -14.73 15.22
N THR A 277 -10.52 -13.86 15.36
CA THR A 277 -9.09 -14.19 15.17
C THR A 277 -8.32 -13.88 16.44
N ALA A 278 -7.54 -14.85 16.92
CA ALA A 278 -6.56 -14.67 17.97
C ALA A 278 -5.15 -14.92 17.41
N SER A 279 -4.29 -13.94 17.50
CA SER A 279 -2.90 -14.04 17.06
C SER A 279 -1.96 -13.74 18.23
N SER A 280 -0.89 -14.49 18.34
CA SER A 280 0.19 -14.18 19.27
C SER A 280 1.54 -14.26 18.55
N GLY A 281 2.45 -13.41 18.95
CA GLY A 281 3.82 -13.38 18.45
C GLY A 281 4.81 -13.29 19.58
N ASP A 282 5.78 -14.21 19.59
CA ASP A 282 6.93 -14.17 20.46
C ASP A 282 8.15 -13.77 19.64
N SER A 283 8.95 -12.82 20.10
CA SER A 283 10.25 -12.53 19.51
C SER A 283 11.30 -12.36 20.58
N TYR A 284 12.48 -12.89 20.33
CA TYR A 284 13.62 -12.78 21.22
C TYR A 284 14.89 -12.42 20.46
N ASP A 285 15.77 -11.70 21.13
CA ASP A 285 17.12 -11.38 20.66
C ASP A 285 18.08 -11.55 21.84
N ALA A 286 19.11 -12.34 21.63
CA ALA A 286 20.20 -12.53 22.58
C ALA A 286 21.53 -12.26 21.87
N ARG A 287 22.31 -11.33 22.40
CA ARG A 287 23.56 -10.87 21.80
C ARG A 287 24.66 -10.84 22.83
N ALA A 288 25.83 -11.33 22.43
CA ALA A 288 27.06 -11.18 23.20
C ALA A 288 28.12 -10.55 22.31
N GLN A 289 28.82 -9.56 22.82
CA GLN A 289 29.86 -8.87 22.06
C GLN A 289 31.03 -8.41 22.92
N VAL A 290 32.18 -8.34 22.29
CA VAL A 290 33.42 -7.81 22.85
C VAL A 290 33.79 -6.58 22.03
N SER A 291 34.14 -5.50 22.71
CA SER A 291 34.64 -4.27 22.10
C SER A 291 35.98 -3.87 22.66
N TYR A 292 36.89 -3.51 21.78
CA TYR A 292 38.21 -3.00 22.14
C TYR A 292 38.42 -1.66 21.42
N MET A 293 38.88 -0.63 22.15
CA MET A 293 39.20 0.68 21.60
C MET A 293 40.46 1.20 22.24
N ASP A 294 41.40 1.61 21.40
CA ASP A 294 42.68 2.18 21.86
C ASP A 294 43.20 3.20 20.86
N THR A 295 44.01 4.13 21.38
CA THR A 295 44.77 5.08 20.57
C THR A 295 46.25 4.87 20.85
N PHE A 296 47.01 4.53 19.79
CA PHE A 296 48.43 4.30 19.85
C PHE A 296 49.19 5.50 19.26
N TRP A 297 50.22 5.91 19.94
CA TRP A 297 51.12 7.02 19.51
C TRP A 297 50.33 8.32 19.17
N ASP A 298 49.22 8.55 19.83
CA ASP A 298 48.32 9.69 19.64
C ASP A 298 47.82 9.91 18.21
N THR A 299 48.10 8.99 17.29
CA THR A 299 47.79 9.12 15.85
C THR A 299 47.00 7.94 15.28
N HIS A 300 46.98 6.80 15.93
CA HIS A 300 46.36 5.59 15.46
C HIS A 300 45.22 5.20 16.39
N THR A 301 43.98 5.47 16.06
CA THR A 301 42.81 5.03 16.82
C THR A 301 42.21 3.79 16.18
N ILE A 302 42.10 2.72 16.97
CA ILE A 302 41.50 1.44 16.53
C ILE A 302 40.30 1.17 17.39
N SER A 303 39.17 0.85 16.76
CA SER A 303 37.98 0.29 17.41
C SER A 303 37.66 -1.06 16.76
N LEU A 304 37.64 -2.12 17.59
CA LEU A 304 37.29 -3.47 17.18
C LEU A 304 36.03 -3.89 17.91
N LEU A 305 35.13 -4.50 17.20
CA LEU A 305 33.93 -5.13 17.76
C LEU A 305 33.80 -6.53 17.16
N GLY A 306 33.48 -7.51 18.00
CA GLY A 306 33.14 -8.86 17.57
C GLY A 306 32.02 -9.43 18.42
N GLY A 307 31.11 -10.17 17.81
CA GLY A 307 29.98 -10.70 18.56
C GLY A 307 29.21 -11.80 17.85
N ALA A 308 28.31 -12.36 18.63
CA ALA A 308 27.34 -13.36 18.18
C ALA A 308 25.93 -12.91 18.60
N GLU A 309 24.96 -13.25 17.77
CA GLU A 309 23.55 -12.91 17.97
C GLU A 309 22.70 -14.14 17.65
N LEU A 310 21.73 -14.40 18.48
CA LEU A 310 20.67 -15.38 18.28
C LEU A 310 19.34 -14.64 18.38
N ARG A 311 18.55 -14.66 17.31
CA ARG A 311 17.21 -14.06 17.29
C ARG A 311 16.21 -15.00 16.70
N GLY A 312 14.98 -14.87 17.12
CA GLY A 312 13.88 -15.63 16.55
C GLY A 312 12.56 -14.97 16.76
N ASN A 313 11.62 -15.37 15.93
CA ASN A 313 10.22 -15.00 16.06
C ASN A 313 9.33 -16.20 15.77
N LYS A 314 8.29 -16.33 16.59
CA LYS A 314 7.25 -17.33 16.43
C LYS A 314 5.91 -16.64 16.45
N SER A 315 5.11 -16.82 15.40
CA SER A 315 3.74 -16.32 15.34
C SER A 315 2.77 -17.49 15.25
N LYS A 316 1.71 -17.38 16.01
CA LYS A 316 0.58 -18.31 16.00
C LYS A 316 -0.66 -17.52 15.69
N ARG A 317 -1.48 -18.02 14.80
CA ARG A 317 -2.79 -17.46 14.49
C ARG A 317 -3.81 -18.59 14.53
N PHE A 318 -4.91 -18.33 15.19
CA PHE A 318 -6.11 -19.14 15.17
C PHE A 318 -7.26 -18.25 14.75
N TYR A 319 -8.13 -18.74 13.87
CA TYR A 319 -9.35 -18.05 13.53
C TYR A 319 -10.53 -19.05 13.53
N THR A 320 -11.71 -18.52 13.77
CA THR A 320 -12.98 -19.22 13.62
C THR A 320 -14.01 -18.28 13.03
N LYS A 321 -14.78 -18.74 12.06
CA LYS A 321 -15.96 -18.07 11.52
C LYS A 321 -17.20 -18.91 11.90
N ARG A 322 -18.25 -18.24 12.29
CA ARG A 322 -19.54 -18.88 12.58
C ARG A 322 -20.64 -18.09 11.87
N TYR A 323 -21.49 -18.82 11.18
CA TYR A 323 -22.70 -18.28 10.58
C TYR A 323 -23.87 -18.35 11.55
N GLY A 324 -24.93 -17.60 11.22
CA GLY A 324 -26.15 -17.54 12.03
C GLY A 324 -25.99 -16.64 13.27
N TYR A 325 -24.95 -15.81 13.32
CA TYR A 325 -24.75 -14.87 14.41
C TYR A 325 -25.73 -13.69 14.29
N ASP A 326 -26.39 -13.41 15.39
CA ASP A 326 -27.22 -12.24 15.56
C ASP A 326 -26.51 -11.28 16.53
N PRO A 327 -26.03 -10.13 16.07
CA PRO A 327 -25.28 -9.19 16.91
C PRO A 327 -26.14 -8.54 18.00
N ASP A 328 -27.46 -8.44 17.80
CA ASP A 328 -28.34 -7.80 18.77
C ASP A 328 -28.61 -8.69 19.99
N THR A 329 -28.68 -9.98 19.79
CA THR A 329 -28.95 -10.95 20.85
C THR A 329 -27.74 -11.76 21.30
N GLY A 330 -26.67 -11.75 20.50
CA GLY A 330 -25.49 -12.60 20.70
C GLY A 330 -25.76 -14.08 20.48
N ASN A 331 -26.93 -14.45 19.95
CA ASN A 331 -27.31 -15.81 19.69
C ASN A 331 -26.85 -16.32 18.32
N PHE A 332 -26.90 -17.63 18.16
CA PHE A 332 -26.57 -18.30 16.92
C PHE A 332 -27.77 -19.17 16.44
N SER A 333 -28.11 -18.98 15.18
CA SER A 333 -28.94 -19.94 14.44
C SER A 333 -28.02 -20.85 13.63
N THR A 334 -28.29 -22.14 13.60
CA THR A 334 -27.48 -23.07 12.80
C THR A 334 -27.94 -23.00 11.35
N PRO A 335 -27.05 -22.69 10.41
CA PRO A 335 -27.37 -22.78 8.98
C PRO A 335 -27.80 -24.19 8.63
N VAL A 336 -28.87 -24.31 7.89
CA VAL A 336 -29.38 -25.59 7.39
C VAL A 336 -28.92 -25.74 5.95
N ASN A 337 -28.42 -26.92 5.59
CA ASN A 337 -28.12 -27.20 4.18
C ASN A 337 -29.46 -27.25 3.41
N PRO A 338 -29.67 -26.36 2.45
CA PRO A 338 -30.95 -26.30 1.73
C PRO A 338 -31.12 -27.45 0.77
N ASP A 339 -30.03 -28.08 0.31
CA ASP A 339 -30.06 -29.21 -0.62
C ASP A 339 -28.99 -30.26 -0.19
N PRO A 340 -29.32 -31.08 0.85
CA PRO A 340 -28.39 -32.06 1.39
C PRO A 340 -27.97 -33.16 0.42
N ASP A 341 -28.81 -33.45 -0.57
CA ASP A 341 -28.63 -34.52 -1.56
C ASP A 341 -28.31 -34.00 -2.96
N GLY A 342 -28.23 -32.69 -3.14
CA GLY A 342 -28.05 -32.04 -4.42
C GLY A 342 -26.58 -31.77 -4.81
N SER A 343 -26.42 -31.14 -5.95
CA SER A 343 -25.10 -30.81 -6.54
C SER A 343 -24.27 -29.87 -5.67
N ASP A 344 -24.89 -29.08 -4.80
CA ASP A 344 -24.24 -28.08 -3.94
C ASP A 344 -23.90 -28.58 -2.53
N ALA A 345 -24.23 -29.83 -2.21
CA ALA A 345 -23.90 -30.44 -0.93
C ALA A 345 -22.38 -30.40 -0.63
N SER A 346 -21.56 -30.58 -1.67
CA SER A 346 -20.08 -30.47 -1.55
C SER A 346 -19.61 -29.05 -1.28
N SER A 347 -20.27 -28.05 -1.85
CA SER A 347 -19.98 -26.62 -1.63
C SER A 347 -20.31 -26.22 -0.20
N TYR A 348 -21.43 -26.70 0.34
CA TYR A 348 -21.79 -26.51 1.74
C TYR A 348 -20.78 -27.16 2.69
N ALA A 349 -20.40 -28.41 2.44
CA ALA A 349 -19.43 -29.12 3.24
C ALA A 349 -18.05 -28.40 3.24
N ASN A 350 -17.60 -27.99 2.06
CA ASN A 350 -16.35 -27.21 1.93
C ASN A 350 -16.39 -25.87 2.68
N LEU A 351 -17.52 -25.17 2.62
CA LEU A 351 -17.68 -23.94 3.37
C LEU A 351 -17.62 -24.20 4.89
N MET A 352 -18.23 -25.27 5.38
CA MET A 352 -18.20 -25.61 6.79
C MET A 352 -16.83 -26.11 7.27
N ASP A 353 -16.04 -26.72 6.40
CA ASP A 353 -14.66 -27.15 6.71
C ASP A 353 -13.70 -25.96 6.89
N ASP A 354 -13.93 -24.85 6.18
CA ASP A 354 -13.05 -23.68 6.22
C ASP A 354 -13.39 -22.68 7.34
N LEU A 355 -14.33 -23.02 8.23
CA LEU A 355 -14.78 -22.13 9.30
C LEU A 355 -13.74 -21.91 10.42
N SER A 356 -12.70 -22.71 10.48
CA SER A 356 -11.62 -22.51 11.46
C SER A 356 -10.27 -22.88 10.88
N GLY A 357 -9.25 -22.22 11.34
CA GLY A 357 -7.90 -22.54 10.91
C GLY A 357 -6.85 -22.10 11.91
N GLN A 358 -5.70 -22.77 11.81
CA GLN A 358 -4.54 -22.45 12.61
C GLN A 358 -3.30 -22.34 11.73
N SER A 359 -2.48 -21.34 11.98
CA SER A 359 -1.16 -21.25 11.37
C SER A 359 -0.09 -20.96 12.40
N ILE A 360 1.05 -21.61 12.25
CA ILE A 360 2.24 -21.38 13.08
C ILE A 360 3.39 -21.10 12.13
N LYS A 361 4.10 -19.99 12.36
CA LYS A 361 5.31 -19.65 11.62
C LYS A 361 6.43 -19.40 12.62
N GLU A 362 7.60 -19.97 12.37
CA GLU A 362 8.76 -19.83 13.23
C GLU A 362 10.02 -19.60 12.41
N ASN A 363 10.71 -18.50 12.68
CA ASN A 363 11.97 -18.15 12.06
C ASN A 363 13.03 -17.98 13.14
N THR A 364 14.19 -18.59 12.92
CA THR A 364 15.34 -18.48 13.82
C THR A 364 16.58 -18.11 13.01
N TYR A 365 17.37 -17.21 13.57
CA TYR A 365 18.59 -16.72 12.94
C TYR A 365 19.73 -16.80 13.96
N ALA A 366 20.89 -17.23 13.49
CA ALA A 366 22.13 -17.16 14.22
C ALA A 366 23.15 -16.37 13.41
N SER A 367 23.80 -15.41 14.02
CA SER A 367 24.69 -14.50 13.33
C SER A 367 26.00 -14.33 14.06
N PHE A 368 27.09 -14.21 13.29
CA PHE A 368 28.40 -13.82 13.81
C PHE A 368 28.88 -12.60 13.05
N TYR A 369 29.43 -11.62 13.77
CA TYR A 369 29.87 -10.39 13.15
C TYR A 369 31.14 -9.85 13.78
N ALA A 370 31.87 -9.08 12.98
CA ALA A 370 33.04 -8.32 13.40
C ALA A 370 33.10 -6.99 12.64
N SER A 371 33.57 -5.95 13.30
CA SER A 371 33.88 -4.66 12.66
C SER A 371 35.20 -4.12 13.17
N LEU A 372 35.85 -3.39 12.26
CA LEU A 372 37.06 -2.62 12.50
C LEU A 372 36.81 -1.18 12.03
N ASP A 373 37.03 -0.24 12.92
CA ASP A 373 37.16 1.17 12.61
C ASP A 373 38.59 1.60 12.96
N TYR A 374 39.31 2.08 11.98
CA TYR A 374 40.68 2.55 12.11
C TYR A 374 40.80 3.98 11.60
N THR A 375 41.28 4.85 12.45
CA THR A 375 41.55 6.27 12.13
C THR A 375 43.02 6.57 12.29
N PHE A 376 43.62 7.13 11.25
CA PHE A 376 45.02 7.55 11.23
C PHE A 376 45.13 9.06 11.07
N LEU A 377 45.81 9.70 12.00
CA LEU A 377 46.03 11.15 12.06
C LEU A 377 44.72 11.96 12.07
N ASP A 378 43.61 11.39 12.51
CA ASP A 378 42.27 11.97 12.41
C ASP A 378 41.85 12.37 10.98
N ARG A 379 42.58 11.93 9.96
CA ARG A 379 42.37 12.28 8.54
C ARG A 379 41.93 11.12 7.68
N TYR A 380 42.50 9.95 7.92
CA TYR A 380 42.26 8.77 7.11
C TYR A 380 41.49 7.76 7.96
N ILE A 381 40.30 7.43 7.52
CA ILE A 381 39.42 6.50 8.24
C ILE A 381 39.19 5.30 7.37
N LEU A 382 39.38 4.11 7.94
CA LEU A 382 39.04 2.82 7.35
C LEU A 382 37.98 2.14 8.18
N ASN A 383 36.85 1.79 7.57
CA ASN A 383 35.80 1.00 8.19
C ASN A 383 35.69 -0.35 7.47
N ALA A 384 35.74 -1.43 8.18
CA ALA A 384 35.51 -2.76 7.65
C ALA A 384 34.51 -3.51 8.54
N ALA A 385 33.52 -4.16 7.93
CA ALA A 385 32.57 -4.98 8.65
C ALA A 385 32.36 -6.30 7.92
N PHE A 386 32.21 -7.33 8.69
CA PHE A 386 31.91 -8.69 8.26
C PHE A 386 30.76 -9.24 9.10
N ARG A 387 29.79 -9.90 8.46
CA ARG A 387 28.70 -10.59 9.14
C ARG A 387 28.35 -11.85 8.37
N THR A 388 28.04 -12.91 9.08
CA THR A 388 27.45 -14.09 8.50
C THR A 388 26.19 -14.46 9.24
N ASP A 389 25.08 -14.58 8.49
CA ASP A 389 23.75 -14.82 9.01
C ASP A 389 23.29 -16.19 8.57
N GLY A 390 22.91 -17.03 9.52
CA GLY A 390 22.26 -18.32 9.30
C GLY A 390 20.75 -18.22 9.56
N SER A 391 19.95 -18.95 8.77
CA SER A 391 18.49 -18.98 8.91
C SER A 391 17.97 -20.40 8.78
N ASN A 392 16.93 -20.76 9.55
CA ASN A 392 16.22 -22.03 9.41
C ASN A 392 15.40 -22.13 8.11
N ASN A 393 15.20 -21.02 7.37
CA ASN A 393 14.46 -20.99 6.11
C ASN A 393 15.24 -21.59 4.94
N PHE A 394 16.56 -21.75 5.07
CA PHE A 394 17.42 -22.35 4.05
C PHE A 394 17.98 -23.71 4.49
N GLY A 395 18.21 -24.61 3.52
CA GLY A 395 18.77 -25.91 3.83
C GLY A 395 20.26 -25.85 4.23
N SER A 396 20.76 -26.91 4.84
CA SER A 396 22.06 -27.00 5.48
C SER A 396 23.28 -26.58 4.66
N LYS A 397 23.21 -26.67 3.33
CA LYS A 397 24.34 -26.31 2.44
C LYS A 397 24.47 -24.81 2.17
N GLU A 398 23.37 -24.04 2.30
CA GLU A 398 23.30 -22.62 1.97
C GLU A 398 22.72 -21.83 3.16
N GLN A 399 22.85 -22.38 4.36
CA GLN A 399 22.22 -21.84 5.55
C GLN A 399 22.83 -20.50 5.98
N PHE A 400 24.15 -20.37 5.87
CA PHE A 400 24.89 -19.17 6.21
C PHE A 400 25.23 -18.34 4.99
N ASN A 401 24.98 -17.04 5.06
CA ASN A 401 25.30 -16.09 4.01
C ASN A 401 26.28 -15.03 4.53
N PRO A 402 27.56 -15.06 4.10
CA PRO A 402 28.50 -14.03 4.47
C PRO A 402 28.24 -12.73 3.72
N THR A 403 28.26 -11.64 4.45
CA THR A 403 28.16 -10.26 3.97
C THR A 403 29.33 -9.46 4.50
N TRP A 404 29.77 -8.45 3.76
CA TRP A 404 30.86 -7.60 4.18
C TRP A 404 30.73 -6.20 3.59
N SER A 405 31.35 -5.23 4.23
CA SER A 405 31.49 -3.87 3.71
C SER A 405 32.87 -3.33 4.05
N LEU A 406 33.38 -2.49 3.16
CA LEU A 406 34.62 -1.76 3.31
C LEU A 406 34.40 -0.31 2.92
N GLY A 407 34.80 0.62 3.75
CA GLY A 407 34.69 2.05 3.51
C GLY A 407 35.99 2.75 3.88
N VAL A 408 36.32 3.78 3.10
CA VAL A 408 37.43 4.69 3.35
C VAL A 408 36.89 6.11 3.35
N ALA A 409 37.26 6.90 4.35
CA ALA A 409 37.01 8.32 4.37
C ALA A 409 38.35 9.10 4.51
N TRP A 410 38.42 10.20 3.79
CA TRP A 410 39.55 11.10 3.78
C TRP A 410 39.09 12.52 4.09
N HIS A 411 39.56 13.06 5.24
CA HIS A 411 39.36 14.45 5.64
C HIS A 411 40.32 15.36 4.92
N LEU A 412 39.95 15.77 3.71
CA LEU A 412 40.74 16.64 2.84
C LEU A 412 40.99 18.01 3.49
N ASP A 413 40.01 18.49 4.22
CA ASP A 413 40.06 19.79 4.93
C ASP A 413 41.20 19.88 5.96
N GLN A 414 41.68 18.72 6.44
CA GLN A 414 42.75 18.66 7.43
C GLN A 414 44.14 18.54 6.80
N GLU A 415 44.22 18.50 5.49
CA GLU A 415 45.50 18.41 4.79
C GLU A 415 46.21 19.76 4.68
N ASN A 416 47.52 19.73 4.74
CA ASN A 416 48.35 20.95 4.70
C ASN A 416 48.12 21.78 3.44
N PHE A 417 47.89 21.15 2.28
CA PHE A 417 47.61 21.84 1.02
C PHE A 417 46.26 22.56 1.01
N MET A 418 45.36 22.23 1.94
CA MET A 418 44.04 22.88 2.10
C MET A 418 44.10 24.08 3.04
N ALA A 419 45.20 24.31 3.74
CA ALA A 419 45.33 25.36 4.75
C ALA A 419 44.94 26.76 4.23
N ALA A 420 45.28 27.08 2.99
CA ALA A 420 44.93 28.35 2.36
C ALA A 420 43.43 28.49 2.07
N LEU A 421 42.70 27.38 1.99
CA LEU A 421 41.25 27.31 1.71
C LEU A 421 40.40 27.19 2.97
N GLN A 422 41.00 26.97 4.15
CA GLN A 422 40.27 26.81 5.42
C GLN A 422 39.34 27.98 5.76
N PRO A 423 39.60 29.26 5.42
CA PRO A 423 38.63 30.33 5.63
C PRO A 423 37.32 30.15 4.83
N TYR A 424 37.35 29.41 3.73
CA TYR A 424 36.21 29.19 2.83
C TYR A 424 35.65 27.81 2.98
N ILE A 425 36.47 26.79 3.18
CA ILE A 425 36.13 25.40 3.30
C ILE A 425 36.37 24.96 4.74
N SER A 426 35.28 24.83 5.51
CA SER A 426 35.32 24.38 6.90
C SER A 426 35.36 22.87 7.06
N ARG A 427 34.88 22.14 6.06
CA ARG A 427 34.89 20.69 6.04
C ARG A 427 34.87 20.18 4.60
N LEU A 428 35.72 19.21 4.32
CA LEU A 428 35.71 18.51 3.03
C LEU A 428 36.16 17.06 3.25
N THR A 429 35.19 16.11 3.15
CA THR A 429 35.48 14.70 3.37
C THR A 429 35.04 13.89 2.16
N LEU A 430 35.99 13.17 1.56
CA LEU A 430 35.72 12.19 0.50
C LEU A 430 35.51 10.83 1.14
N ARG A 431 34.41 10.15 0.78
CA ARG A 431 34.12 8.79 1.22
C ARG A 431 33.90 7.87 0.03
N VAL A 432 34.51 6.69 0.10
CA VAL A 432 34.30 5.61 -0.85
C VAL A 432 33.97 4.36 -0.06
N ALA A 433 32.86 3.70 -0.40
CA ALA A 433 32.44 2.49 0.27
C ALA A 433 31.91 1.46 -0.73
N GLY A 434 32.07 0.19 -0.40
CA GLY A 434 31.50 -0.89 -1.17
C GLY A 434 31.32 -2.15 -0.33
N GLY A 435 30.42 -3.03 -0.74
CA GLY A 435 30.17 -4.24 0.00
C GLY A 435 29.11 -5.13 -0.64
N TYR A 436 28.84 -6.22 0.06
CA TYR A 436 27.76 -7.15 -0.27
C TYR A 436 26.80 -7.26 0.90
N THR A 437 25.51 -7.21 0.59
CA THR A 437 24.43 -7.52 1.52
C THR A 437 23.63 -8.70 1.00
N GLY A 438 22.99 -9.45 1.90
CA GLY A 438 22.10 -10.56 1.57
C GLY A 438 20.69 -10.30 2.05
N ASN A 439 19.70 -10.88 1.37
CA ASN A 439 18.30 -10.82 1.75
C ASN A 439 17.70 -12.22 1.81
N VAL A 440 16.86 -12.46 2.82
CA VAL A 440 16.09 -13.70 2.99
C VAL A 440 14.67 -13.47 2.54
N VAL A 441 14.25 -14.16 1.50
CA VAL A 441 12.85 -14.16 1.08
C VAL A 441 12.08 -15.16 1.94
N GLN A 442 11.09 -14.68 2.66
CA GLN A 442 10.23 -15.52 3.50
C GLN A 442 9.19 -16.28 2.67
N GLY A 443 8.78 -17.45 3.16
CA GLY A 443 7.76 -18.28 2.50
C GLY A 443 8.24 -19.01 1.24
N VAL A 444 9.55 -19.09 1.06
CA VAL A 444 10.19 -19.84 -0.02
C VAL A 444 10.94 -21.01 0.58
N TYR A 445 10.64 -22.23 0.12
CA TYR A 445 11.18 -23.45 0.71
C TYR A 445 11.96 -24.25 -0.34
N LYS A 446 13.05 -24.88 0.09
CA LYS A 446 13.82 -25.82 -0.72
C LYS A 446 13.15 -27.17 -0.89
N GLN A 447 12.34 -27.54 0.09
CA GLN A 447 11.70 -28.83 0.17
C GLN A 447 10.46 -28.87 -0.72
N LEU A 448 10.02 -30.10 -0.98
CA LEU A 448 8.73 -30.37 -1.56
C LEU A 448 7.63 -29.85 -0.61
N VAL A 449 6.77 -28.99 -1.10
CA VAL A 449 5.61 -28.50 -0.36
C VAL A 449 4.38 -29.24 -0.83
N ILE A 450 3.70 -29.91 0.10
CA ILE A 450 2.46 -30.62 -0.14
C ILE A 450 1.32 -29.79 0.43
N LYS A 451 0.31 -29.52 -0.40
CA LYS A 451 -0.95 -28.92 0.01
C LYS A 451 -1.97 -30.04 0.20
N TYR A 452 -2.56 -30.10 1.36
CA TYR A 452 -3.67 -31.00 1.63
C TYR A 452 -4.99 -30.32 1.27
N GLY A 453 -5.90 -31.09 0.68
CA GLY A 453 -7.27 -30.70 0.35
C GLY A 453 -8.18 -31.89 0.47
N SER A 454 -9.45 -31.71 0.18
CA SER A 454 -10.42 -32.80 0.10
C SER A 454 -10.74 -33.13 -1.35
N SER A 455 -10.96 -34.40 -1.64
CA SER A 455 -11.38 -34.84 -2.97
C SER A 455 -12.80 -34.37 -3.24
N TYR A 456 -13.01 -33.78 -4.42
CA TYR A 456 -14.34 -33.37 -4.88
C TYR A 456 -15.35 -34.54 -4.97
N TRP A 457 -14.86 -35.76 -5.24
CA TRP A 457 -15.73 -36.92 -5.53
C TRP A 457 -16.16 -37.71 -4.30
N ASN A 458 -15.37 -37.74 -3.25
CA ASN A 458 -15.61 -38.62 -2.09
C ASN A 458 -15.28 -37.97 -0.75
N GLY A 459 -14.91 -36.66 -0.72
CA GLY A 459 -14.57 -35.95 0.50
C GLY A 459 -13.30 -36.42 1.22
N GLU A 460 -12.58 -37.43 0.68
CA GLU A 460 -11.35 -37.93 1.29
C GLU A 460 -10.24 -36.90 1.19
N LYS A 461 -9.34 -36.90 2.18
CA LYS A 461 -8.17 -36.03 2.19
C LYS A 461 -7.21 -36.41 1.07
N THR A 462 -6.87 -35.46 0.25
CA THR A 462 -5.92 -35.57 -0.84
C THR A 462 -4.69 -34.70 -0.56
N GLY A 463 -3.53 -35.17 -1.00
CA GLY A 463 -2.31 -34.39 -1.00
C GLY A 463 -1.92 -34.01 -2.44
N SER A 464 -1.79 -32.75 -2.76
CA SER A 464 -1.24 -32.27 -4.02
C SER A 464 0.11 -31.60 -3.80
N ILE A 465 1.01 -31.75 -4.77
CA ILE A 465 2.30 -31.08 -4.72
C ILE A 465 2.06 -29.62 -5.14
N ASP A 466 2.34 -28.69 -4.22
CA ASP A 466 2.15 -27.26 -4.46
C ASP A 466 3.33 -26.65 -5.23
N LYS A 467 4.56 -26.98 -4.83
CA LYS A 467 5.77 -26.40 -5.43
C LYS A 467 6.85 -27.45 -5.66
N ALA A 468 7.55 -27.32 -6.77
CA ALA A 468 8.73 -28.13 -7.07
C ALA A 468 9.86 -27.84 -6.08
N PRO A 469 10.58 -28.86 -5.59
CA PRO A 469 11.74 -28.65 -4.73
C PRO A 469 12.89 -28.01 -5.51
N ASN A 470 13.57 -27.05 -4.87
CA ASN A 470 14.78 -26.46 -5.45
C ASN A 470 15.95 -26.45 -4.46
N PRO A 471 16.78 -27.49 -4.46
CA PRO A 471 17.93 -27.59 -3.55
C PRO A 471 19.05 -26.56 -3.85
N ARG A 472 19.00 -25.87 -4.98
CA ARG A 472 19.94 -24.82 -5.38
C ARG A 472 19.47 -23.41 -5.05
N LEU A 473 18.33 -23.28 -4.37
CA LEU A 473 17.82 -22.00 -3.96
C LEU A 473 18.77 -21.36 -2.93
N ARG A 474 19.21 -20.15 -3.23
CA ARG A 474 20.15 -19.39 -2.40
C ARG A 474 19.62 -17.99 -2.08
N TRP A 475 20.29 -17.32 -1.15
CA TRP A 475 20.00 -15.95 -0.76
C TRP A 475 20.10 -14.99 -1.95
N GLU A 476 19.23 -14.01 -1.98
CA GLU A 476 19.41 -12.86 -2.85
C GLU A 476 20.62 -12.05 -2.35
N LYS A 477 21.40 -11.50 -3.26
CA LYS A 477 22.60 -10.73 -2.94
C LYS A 477 22.56 -9.37 -3.62
N THR A 478 23.03 -8.35 -2.93
CA THR A 478 23.16 -7.01 -3.47
C THR A 478 24.59 -6.54 -3.27
N ARG A 479 25.24 -6.17 -4.36
CA ARG A 479 26.50 -5.44 -4.36
C ARG A 479 26.20 -3.96 -4.41
N ASP A 480 26.77 -3.20 -3.48
CA ASP A 480 26.63 -1.76 -3.37
C ASP A 480 28.02 -1.09 -3.48
N MET A 481 28.12 -0.01 -4.24
CA MET A 481 29.30 0.85 -4.35
C MET A 481 28.84 2.30 -4.28
N LYS A 482 29.51 3.11 -3.45
CA LYS A 482 29.18 4.49 -3.20
C LYS A 482 30.43 5.35 -3.17
N VAL A 483 30.29 6.55 -3.71
CA VAL A 483 31.27 7.64 -3.58
C VAL A 483 30.53 8.87 -3.11
N ALA A 484 30.98 9.46 -2.04
CA ALA A 484 30.33 10.62 -1.43
C ALA A 484 31.32 11.71 -1.10
N LEU A 485 30.91 12.97 -1.25
CA LEU A 485 31.63 14.16 -0.86
C LEU A 485 30.80 14.95 0.13
N ASP A 486 31.24 15.02 1.37
CA ASP A 486 30.73 15.94 2.39
C ASP A 486 31.47 17.26 2.33
N PHE A 487 30.75 18.36 2.35
CA PHE A 487 31.35 19.67 2.36
C PHE A 487 30.69 20.62 3.36
N GLY A 488 31.50 21.51 3.90
CA GLY A 488 31.08 22.65 4.69
C GLY A 488 31.86 23.89 4.24
N LEU A 489 31.15 24.98 3.98
CA LEU A 489 31.73 26.23 3.48
C LEU A 489 31.36 27.38 4.41
N PHE A 490 32.25 28.34 4.50
CA PHE A 490 32.06 29.61 5.26
C PHE A 490 31.69 29.38 6.74
N GLY A 491 32.40 28.45 7.40
CA GLY A 491 32.12 28.09 8.77
C GLY A 491 30.79 27.34 8.91
N ASP A 492 30.54 26.38 7.99
CA ASP A 492 29.31 25.55 7.87
C ASP A 492 28.01 26.35 7.65
N ARG A 493 28.11 27.60 7.17
CA ARG A 493 26.93 28.32 6.70
C ARG A 493 26.28 27.65 5.52
N VAL A 494 27.07 27.05 4.64
CA VAL A 494 26.60 26.17 3.57
C VAL A 494 27.22 24.81 3.81
N SER A 495 26.44 23.80 3.99
CA SER A 495 26.91 22.43 4.17
C SER A 495 26.05 21.45 3.37
N GLY A 496 26.66 20.37 2.93
CA GLY A 496 25.94 19.39 2.13
C GLY A 496 26.72 18.11 1.92
N LEU A 497 26.04 17.20 1.25
CA LEU A 497 26.54 15.90 0.82
C LEU A 497 26.10 15.69 -0.63
N VAL A 498 27.01 15.19 -1.45
CA VAL A 498 26.69 14.65 -2.77
C VAL A 498 27.21 13.22 -2.79
N GLU A 499 26.32 12.29 -3.10
CA GLU A 499 26.63 10.85 -3.18
C GLU A 499 26.22 10.30 -4.54
N GLY A 500 27.13 9.54 -5.17
CA GLY A 500 26.82 8.70 -6.31
C GLY A 500 26.88 7.25 -5.91
N TYR A 501 25.94 6.42 -6.40
CA TYR A 501 25.91 5.00 -6.09
C TYR A 501 25.66 4.13 -7.32
N TYR A 502 26.16 2.90 -7.22
CA TYR A 502 25.87 1.80 -8.12
C TYR A 502 25.53 0.57 -7.30
N ARG A 503 24.31 0.08 -7.45
CA ARG A 503 23.78 -1.08 -6.74
C ARG A 503 23.35 -2.14 -7.74
N LYS A 504 23.86 -3.35 -7.61
CA LYS A 504 23.43 -4.51 -8.40
C LYS A 504 22.89 -5.57 -7.46
N SER A 505 21.59 -5.82 -7.52
CA SER A 505 20.94 -6.97 -6.90
C SER A 505 20.92 -8.12 -7.89
N PHE A 506 21.38 -9.27 -7.47
CA PHE A 506 21.48 -10.48 -8.31
C PHE A 506 20.98 -11.69 -7.53
N ASP A 507 20.73 -12.77 -8.26
CA ASP A 507 20.10 -13.95 -7.68
C ASP A 507 18.71 -13.66 -7.06
N ILE A 508 17.99 -12.68 -7.59
CA ILE A 508 16.65 -12.34 -7.13
C ILE A 508 15.72 -13.52 -7.39
N ILE A 509 14.97 -13.87 -6.36
CA ILE A 509 14.06 -15.02 -6.36
C ILE A 509 12.79 -14.64 -7.09
N SER A 510 12.40 -15.45 -8.07
CA SER A 510 11.10 -15.35 -8.72
C SER A 510 10.52 -16.73 -9.03
N ASN A 511 9.20 -16.73 -9.25
CA ASN A 511 8.47 -17.93 -9.63
C ASN A 511 8.46 -18.04 -11.17
N SER A 512 8.68 -19.21 -11.70
CA SER A 512 8.62 -19.48 -13.13
C SER A 512 7.75 -20.69 -13.41
N ALA A 513 6.90 -20.55 -14.43
CA ALA A 513 6.12 -21.66 -14.92
C ALA A 513 7.03 -22.78 -15.45
N LEU A 514 6.68 -24.01 -15.17
CA LEU A 514 7.31 -25.22 -15.70
C LEU A 514 6.41 -25.84 -16.77
N SER A 515 7.04 -26.62 -17.65
CA SER A 515 6.27 -27.47 -18.56
C SER A 515 5.45 -28.47 -17.76
N SER A 516 4.20 -28.67 -18.14
CA SER A 516 3.30 -29.67 -17.52
C SER A 516 3.85 -31.10 -17.54
N THR A 517 4.78 -31.40 -18.43
CA THR A 517 5.49 -32.70 -18.47
C THR A 517 6.34 -32.98 -17.24
N THR A 518 6.69 -31.95 -16.45
CA THR A 518 7.45 -32.13 -15.20
C THR A 518 6.58 -32.52 -14.00
N GLY A 519 5.24 -32.49 -14.13
CA GLY A 519 4.31 -32.73 -13.04
C GLY A 519 4.16 -31.55 -12.07
N PHE A 520 4.83 -30.41 -12.35
CA PHE A 520 4.75 -29.20 -11.52
C PHE A 520 4.27 -28.02 -12.34
N LYS A 521 3.49 -27.15 -11.72
CA LYS A 521 3.02 -25.89 -12.35
C LYS A 521 4.11 -24.84 -12.38
N SER A 522 4.93 -24.76 -11.34
CA SER A 522 5.96 -23.73 -11.20
C SER A 522 7.11 -24.17 -10.31
N ILE A 523 8.22 -23.45 -10.44
CA ILE A 523 9.38 -23.56 -9.57
C ILE A 523 9.86 -22.18 -9.14
N VAL A 524 10.31 -22.09 -7.90
CA VAL A 524 10.95 -20.90 -7.38
C VAL A 524 12.46 -21.01 -7.53
N TYR A 525 13.09 -20.02 -8.16
CA TYR A 525 14.54 -20.02 -8.38
C TYR A 525 15.12 -18.60 -8.47
N ASN A 526 16.46 -18.51 -8.42
CA ASN A 526 17.16 -17.25 -8.53
C ASN A 526 17.26 -16.85 -10.03
N ALA A 527 16.37 -15.96 -10.47
CA ALA A 527 16.10 -15.72 -11.89
C ALA A 527 16.59 -14.38 -12.42
N SER A 528 16.64 -13.33 -11.57
CA SER A 528 16.73 -11.96 -12.07
C SER A 528 17.92 -11.21 -11.47
N ASP A 529 18.43 -10.24 -12.25
CA ASP A 529 19.37 -9.23 -11.79
C ASP A 529 18.78 -7.85 -12.05
N ILE A 530 18.85 -6.98 -11.05
CA ILE A 530 18.39 -5.59 -11.13
C ILE A 530 19.56 -4.66 -10.82
N VAL A 531 19.69 -3.61 -11.62
CA VAL A 531 20.68 -2.55 -11.41
C VAL A 531 19.98 -1.25 -11.07
N ASN A 532 20.40 -0.63 -9.99
CA ASN A 532 20.06 0.73 -9.61
C ASN A 532 21.32 1.57 -9.57
N LYS A 533 21.28 2.76 -10.16
CA LYS A 533 22.36 3.74 -10.07
C LYS A 533 21.75 5.12 -9.92
N GLY A 534 22.41 5.97 -9.16
CA GLY A 534 21.84 7.28 -8.92
C GLY A 534 22.81 8.26 -8.29
N ILE A 535 22.29 9.46 -8.13
CA ILE A 535 22.98 10.56 -7.45
C ILE A 535 21.99 11.11 -6.43
N GLU A 536 22.49 11.32 -5.23
CA GLU A 536 21.74 11.92 -4.13
C GLU A 536 22.51 13.16 -3.63
N GLY A 537 21.76 14.18 -3.27
CA GLY A 537 22.33 15.40 -2.75
C GLY A 537 21.51 15.96 -1.60
N THR A 538 22.21 16.49 -0.61
CA THR A 538 21.63 17.30 0.45
C THR A 538 22.36 18.62 0.53
N LEU A 539 21.63 19.70 0.78
CA LEU A 539 22.17 21.04 0.95
C LEU A 539 21.46 21.69 2.13
N ARG A 540 22.24 22.29 3.01
CA ARG A 540 21.76 23.17 4.07
C ARG A 540 22.46 24.51 3.98
N VAL A 541 21.67 25.58 4.06
CA VAL A 541 22.14 26.95 4.01
C VAL A 541 21.58 27.71 5.21
N ALA A 542 22.46 28.16 6.11
CA ALA A 542 22.14 29.15 7.13
C ALA A 542 22.19 30.55 6.48
N ALA A 543 21.10 30.91 5.78
CA ALA A 543 21.05 32.12 4.94
C ALA A 543 21.17 33.40 5.76
N LEU A 544 20.56 33.41 6.94
CA LEU A 544 20.65 34.51 7.90
C LEU A 544 20.79 33.95 9.32
N LYS A 545 21.79 34.45 10.05
CA LYS A 545 21.99 34.10 11.45
C LYS A 545 22.40 35.36 12.22
N THR A 546 21.42 35.97 12.86
CA THR A 546 21.65 37.12 13.76
C THR A 546 21.16 36.74 15.16
N ARG A 547 21.26 37.66 16.10
CA ARG A 547 20.80 37.45 17.48
C ARG A 547 19.28 37.17 17.55
N ASP A 548 18.49 37.91 16.77
CA ASP A 548 17.04 37.89 16.84
C ASP A 548 16.40 37.22 15.62
N PHE A 549 17.08 37.12 14.49
CA PHE A 549 16.60 36.55 13.25
C PHE A 549 17.47 35.38 12.76
N GLY A 550 16.83 34.33 12.31
CA GLY A 550 17.50 33.23 11.62
C GLY A 550 16.66 32.76 10.43
N ILE A 551 17.35 32.38 9.35
CA ILE A 551 16.78 31.72 8.19
C ILE A 551 17.67 30.53 7.85
N ASP A 552 17.14 29.33 8.00
CA ASP A 552 17.77 28.08 7.59
C ASP A 552 16.97 27.47 6.43
N VAL A 553 17.66 27.10 5.36
CA VAL A 553 17.09 26.42 4.21
C VAL A 553 17.78 25.07 4.06
N GLY A 554 17.00 23.99 4.03
CA GLY A 554 17.44 22.65 3.74
C GLY A 554 16.80 22.13 2.45
N ALA A 555 17.55 21.42 1.62
CA ALA A 555 17.03 20.77 0.44
C ALA A 555 17.69 19.41 0.24
N ASN A 556 16.96 18.46 -0.32
CA ASN A 556 17.52 17.20 -0.79
C ASN A 556 16.95 16.82 -2.15
N VAL A 557 17.71 16.06 -2.90
CA VAL A 557 17.34 15.49 -4.18
C VAL A 557 17.94 14.10 -4.32
N ALA A 558 17.18 13.19 -4.84
CA ALA A 558 17.63 11.87 -5.25
C ALA A 558 17.18 11.60 -6.70
N TRP A 559 18.10 11.17 -7.52
CA TRP A 559 17.83 10.66 -8.85
C TRP A 559 18.24 9.20 -8.90
N ASN A 560 17.31 8.32 -9.29
CA ASN A 560 17.55 6.89 -9.41
C ASN A 560 17.19 6.39 -10.81
N TYR A 561 18.08 5.64 -11.40
CA TYR A 561 17.84 4.88 -12.63
C TYR A 561 17.81 3.39 -12.31
N ASN A 562 16.65 2.77 -12.51
CA ASN A 562 16.42 1.34 -12.32
C ASN A 562 16.48 0.60 -13.65
N LYS A 563 17.03 -0.61 -13.66
CA LYS A 563 17.09 -1.47 -14.84
C LYS A 563 17.04 -2.94 -14.46
N LEU A 564 16.13 -3.68 -15.07
CA LEU A 564 16.14 -5.13 -15.09
C LEU A 564 17.27 -5.59 -16.03
N ALA A 565 18.41 -5.96 -15.45
CA ALA A 565 19.61 -6.22 -16.21
C ALA A 565 19.64 -7.62 -16.82
N ARG A 566 18.97 -8.58 -16.19
CA ARG A 566 18.85 -9.95 -16.66
C ARG A 566 17.60 -10.59 -16.08
N PHE A 567 16.91 -11.33 -16.91
CA PHE A 567 15.77 -12.15 -16.52
C PHE A 567 15.89 -13.54 -17.14
N ARG A 568 15.92 -14.57 -16.31
CA ARG A 568 16.01 -15.95 -16.77
C ARG A 568 14.63 -16.59 -16.70
N THR A 569 14.13 -17.00 -17.84
CA THR A 569 12.90 -17.79 -17.95
C THR A 569 13.24 -19.20 -18.38
N SER A 570 12.41 -20.17 -17.99
CA SER A 570 12.59 -21.57 -18.38
C SER A 570 12.50 -21.81 -19.89
N ASN A 571 11.82 -20.92 -20.61
CA ASN A 571 11.59 -21.00 -22.05
C ASN A 571 12.35 -19.94 -22.88
N GLY A 572 13.28 -19.20 -22.25
CA GLY A 572 14.07 -18.16 -22.93
C GLY A 572 13.30 -16.89 -23.29
N ALA A 573 12.08 -16.70 -22.78
CA ALA A 573 11.30 -15.49 -23.05
C ALA A 573 11.97 -14.25 -22.44
N THR A 574 12.03 -13.17 -23.18
CA THR A 574 12.57 -11.87 -22.73
C THR A 574 11.52 -10.99 -22.06
N LEU A 575 10.26 -11.39 -22.15
CA LEU A 575 9.11 -10.74 -21.55
C LEU A 575 8.40 -11.71 -20.61
N VAL A 576 8.31 -11.38 -19.33
CA VAL A 576 7.53 -12.12 -18.34
C VAL A 576 6.79 -11.13 -17.45
N ASP A 577 5.51 -11.38 -17.23
CA ASP A 577 4.62 -10.54 -16.43
C ASP A 577 4.67 -9.05 -16.81
N GLY A 578 4.74 -8.76 -18.12
CA GLY A 578 4.80 -7.39 -18.62
C GLY A 578 6.13 -6.67 -18.41
N ARG A 579 7.20 -7.37 -17.97
CA ARG A 579 8.52 -6.80 -17.72
C ARG A 579 9.50 -7.16 -18.83
N PHE A 580 10.26 -6.18 -19.30
CA PHE A 580 11.27 -6.36 -20.33
C PHE A 580 12.68 -6.22 -19.78
N GLU A 581 13.57 -7.12 -20.19
CA GLU A 581 15.00 -6.98 -19.93
C GLU A 581 15.52 -5.69 -20.58
N GLY A 582 16.34 -4.96 -19.86
CA GLY A 582 16.91 -3.70 -20.33
C GLY A 582 16.16 -2.45 -19.89
N TYR A 583 14.96 -2.59 -19.35
CA TYR A 583 14.08 -1.50 -18.89
C TYR A 583 13.88 -1.52 -17.37
N PRO A 584 13.30 -0.48 -16.78
CA PRO A 584 12.95 -0.46 -15.35
C PRO A 584 12.03 -1.61 -14.98
N GLN A 585 12.18 -2.12 -13.76
CA GLN A 585 11.34 -3.20 -13.22
C GLN A 585 9.86 -2.81 -13.16
N ASP A 586 9.59 -1.54 -12.90
CA ASP A 586 8.27 -0.91 -12.84
C ASP A 586 7.93 -0.16 -14.12
N GLY A 587 8.54 -0.57 -15.24
CA GLY A 587 8.31 0.01 -16.56
C GLY A 587 6.87 -0.18 -17.03
N ILE A 588 6.33 0.85 -17.63
CA ILE A 588 5.00 0.88 -18.24
C ILE A 588 5.17 0.74 -19.74
N TYR A 589 4.38 -0.15 -20.32
CA TYR A 589 4.44 -0.44 -21.74
C TYR A 589 3.04 -0.41 -22.35
N GLY A 590 2.92 0.19 -23.54
CA GLY A 590 1.64 0.26 -24.25
C GLY A 590 1.78 0.88 -25.61
N GLY A 591 0.64 1.05 -26.31
CA GLY A 591 0.56 1.79 -27.54
C GLY A 591 0.78 3.28 -27.31
N LYS A 592 1.48 3.94 -28.22
CA LYS A 592 1.59 5.40 -28.23
C LYS A 592 0.37 5.98 -28.92
N LEU A 593 -0.57 6.52 -28.15
CA LEU A 593 -1.80 7.13 -28.65
C LEU A 593 -1.47 8.37 -29.49
N LEU A 594 -2.03 8.46 -30.68
CA LEU A 594 -1.97 9.62 -31.57
C LEU A 594 -3.25 10.47 -31.52
N GLY A 595 -4.38 9.85 -31.20
CA GLY A 595 -5.69 10.47 -31.16
C GLY A 595 -6.80 9.48 -31.46
N ILE A 596 -7.88 9.99 -32.04
CA ILE A 596 -9.03 9.21 -32.49
C ILE A 596 -9.02 9.20 -34.03
N ASP A 597 -9.17 8.02 -34.62
CA ASP A 597 -9.34 7.87 -36.08
C ASP A 597 -10.68 8.50 -36.51
N PRO A 598 -10.67 9.51 -37.37
CA PRO A 598 -11.89 10.18 -37.78
C PRO A 598 -12.89 9.27 -38.54
N TRP A 599 -12.42 8.20 -39.15
CA TRP A 599 -13.22 7.29 -39.97
C TRP A 599 -13.84 6.16 -39.12
N THR A 600 -13.08 5.57 -38.24
CA THR A 600 -13.54 4.43 -37.46
C THR A 600 -14.04 4.84 -36.07
N GLY A 601 -13.72 6.04 -35.59
CA GLY A 601 -14.01 6.48 -34.24
C GLY A 601 -13.22 5.75 -33.16
N LEU A 602 -12.23 4.94 -33.52
CA LEU A 602 -11.39 4.16 -32.58
C LEU A 602 -10.10 4.91 -32.29
N TYR A 603 -9.39 4.49 -31.26
CA TYR A 603 -8.07 5.04 -30.95
C TYR A 603 -7.06 4.71 -32.04
N LEU A 604 -6.31 5.72 -32.47
CA LEU A 604 -5.22 5.62 -33.43
C LEU A 604 -3.88 5.59 -32.70
N TYR A 605 -3.11 4.53 -32.93
CA TYR A 605 -1.83 4.29 -32.28
C TYR A 605 -0.66 4.40 -33.25
N LYS A 606 0.45 4.93 -32.77
CA LYS A 606 1.71 4.94 -33.49
C LYS A 606 2.44 3.62 -33.24
N LEU A 607 2.80 2.93 -34.33
CA LEU A 607 3.64 1.76 -34.28
C LEU A 607 5.12 2.14 -34.20
N ARG A 608 5.95 1.21 -33.75
CA ARG A 608 7.41 1.41 -33.71
C ARG A 608 7.96 1.63 -35.15
N PRO A 609 9.10 2.34 -35.28
CA PRO A 609 9.68 2.64 -36.61
C PRO A 609 10.05 1.41 -37.44
N ASP A 610 10.24 0.25 -36.81
CA ASP A 610 10.56 -1.02 -37.44
C ASP A 610 9.31 -1.80 -37.92
N ALA A 611 8.13 -1.22 -37.77
CA ALA A 611 6.87 -1.79 -38.26
C ALA A 611 6.62 -1.36 -39.72
N ASP A 612 6.04 -2.25 -40.54
CA ASP A 612 5.65 -1.96 -41.91
C ASP A 612 4.54 -0.89 -41.96
N ILE A 613 3.65 -0.90 -40.95
CA ILE A 613 2.59 0.09 -40.77
C ILE A 613 3.06 1.12 -39.73
N LYS A 614 2.95 2.40 -40.05
CA LYS A 614 3.41 3.47 -39.14
C LYS A 614 2.38 3.88 -38.10
N GLU A 615 1.10 3.69 -38.40
CA GLU A 615 -0.01 3.99 -37.48
C GLU A 615 -1.20 3.07 -37.76
N THR A 616 -1.95 2.72 -36.75
CA THR A 616 -3.10 1.83 -36.87
C THR A 616 -4.10 2.01 -35.74
N SER A 617 -5.35 1.75 -36.01
CA SER A 617 -6.41 1.51 -35.04
C SER A 617 -6.66 0.01 -34.81
N ASP A 618 -5.98 -0.88 -35.56
CA ASP A 618 -6.03 -2.34 -35.31
C ASP A 618 -5.20 -2.72 -34.10
N LEU A 619 -5.88 -3.18 -33.07
CA LEU A 619 -5.25 -3.53 -31.78
C LEU A 619 -4.37 -4.78 -31.87
N ASN A 620 -4.61 -5.69 -32.82
CA ASN A 620 -3.74 -6.84 -33.03
C ASN A 620 -2.35 -6.41 -33.51
N GLU A 621 -2.30 -5.34 -34.30
CA GLU A 621 -1.04 -4.74 -34.69
C GLU A 621 -0.36 -4.02 -33.51
N VAL A 622 -1.11 -3.21 -32.76
CA VAL A 622 -0.58 -2.46 -31.60
C VAL A 622 0.05 -3.38 -30.56
N LYS A 623 -0.56 -4.53 -30.31
CA LYS A 623 -0.08 -5.54 -29.36
C LYS A 623 1.36 -5.96 -29.63
N ASN A 624 1.75 -6.05 -30.90
CA ASN A 624 3.07 -6.50 -31.28
C ASN A 624 4.12 -5.38 -31.14
N TYR A 625 3.71 -4.12 -31.04
CA TYR A 625 4.56 -2.93 -31.11
C TYR A 625 4.43 -2.02 -29.89
N ARG A 626 4.62 -2.58 -28.68
CA ARG A 626 4.55 -1.80 -27.45
C ARG A 626 5.76 -0.89 -27.28
N TYR A 627 5.49 0.34 -26.87
CA TYR A 627 6.50 1.31 -26.45
C TYR A 627 6.72 1.27 -24.96
N TYR A 628 7.94 1.54 -24.54
CA TYR A 628 8.20 1.98 -23.17
C TYR A 628 7.69 3.40 -23.01
N ILE A 629 6.75 3.60 -22.10
CA ILE A 629 6.06 4.86 -21.88
C ILE A 629 6.68 5.63 -20.73
N GLY A 630 7.19 4.93 -19.75
CA GLY A 630 7.77 5.49 -18.54
C GLY A 630 7.83 4.50 -17.41
N THR A 631 7.99 4.98 -16.20
CA THR A 631 8.07 4.19 -14.97
C THR A 631 7.01 4.65 -13.98
N GLN A 632 6.49 3.74 -13.17
CA GLN A 632 5.52 4.07 -12.11
C GLN A 632 6.18 4.90 -11.02
N ASN A 633 7.38 4.51 -10.60
CA ASN A 633 8.12 5.23 -9.59
C ASN A 633 8.79 6.48 -10.19
N ALA A 634 8.67 7.59 -9.51
CA ALA A 634 9.33 8.83 -9.91
C ALA A 634 10.85 8.67 -9.84
N PRO A 635 11.57 8.88 -10.95
CA PRO A 635 13.03 8.78 -10.95
C PRO A 635 13.71 9.90 -10.16
N VAL A 636 13.05 11.02 -9.97
CA VAL A 636 13.55 12.15 -9.17
C VAL A 636 12.61 12.40 -8.01
N THR A 637 13.15 12.35 -6.79
CA THR A 637 12.41 12.66 -5.57
C THR A 637 13.23 13.55 -4.66
N GLY A 638 12.57 14.30 -3.81
CA GLY A 638 13.26 15.13 -2.84
C GLY A 638 12.31 15.96 -1.99
N GLY A 639 12.91 16.90 -1.29
CA GLY A 639 12.15 17.82 -0.45
C GLY A 639 12.98 19.06 -0.12
N PHE A 640 12.32 20.04 0.45
CA PHE A 640 12.98 21.17 1.06
C PHE A 640 12.27 21.57 2.33
N ASN A 641 13.00 22.19 3.21
CA ASN A 641 12.46 22.83 4.40
C ASN A 641 13.03 24.23 4.54
N VAL A 642 12.21 25.14 4.97
CA VAL A 642 12.60 26.51 5.28
C VAL A 642 12.18 26.80 6.70
N GLN A 643 13.13 27.22 7.51
CA GLN A 643 12.87 27.62 8.89
C GLN A 643 13.18 29.09 9.07
N PHE A 644 12.19 29.83 9.51
CA PHE A 644 12.31 31.23 9.94
C PHE A 644 12.27 31.29 11.45
N MET A 645 13.21 31.99 12.06
CA MET A 645 13.27 32.24 13.49
C MET A 645 13.26 33.74 13.75
N TYR A 646 12.37 34.16 14.63
CA TYR A 646 12.36 35.51 15.17
C TYR A 646 12.22 35.47 16.70
N LYS A 647 13.30 35.69 17.41
CA LYS A 647 13.35 35.56 18.87
C LYS A 647 12.83 34.17 19.31
N ASN A 648 11.68 34.17 19.97
CA ASN A 648 11.04 32.96 20.49
C ASN A 648 10.03 32.32 19.52
N LEU A 649 9.76 32.99 18.40
CA LEU A 649 8.86 32.51 17.36
C LEU A 649 9.64 31.74 16.30
N ARG A 650 9.10 30.60 15.86
CA ARG A 650 9.67 29.78 14.79
C ARG A 650 8.59 29.36 13.82
N LEU A 651 8.81 29.61 12.55
CA LEU A 651 7.99 29.09 11.46
C LEU A 651 8.81 28.09 10.67
N ASN A 652 8.31 26.87 10.54
CA ASN A 652 8.89 25.83 9.72
C ASN A 652 7.94 25.52 8.57
N VAL A 653 8.47 25.42 7.36
CA VAL A 653 7.73 25.00 6.15
C VAL A 653 8.48 23.86 5.53
N GLY A 654 7.87 22.67 5.52
CA GLY A 654 8.39 21.45 4.91
C GLY A 654 7.67 21.14 3.60
N ALA A 655 8.39 20.68 2.60
CA ALA A 655 7.84 20.27 1.32
C ALA A 655 8.50 19.02 0.78
N SER A 656 7.75 18.24 -0.01
CA SER A 656 8.27 17.11 -0.77
C SER A 656 7.85 17.21 -2.23
N TYR A 657 8.65 16.64 -3.12
CA TYR A 657 8.35 16.57 -4.54
C TYR A 657 8.77 15.23 -5.13
N ALA A 658 8.07 14.84 -6.18
CA ALA A 658 8.42 13.71 -7.01
C ALA A 658 8.20 14.08 -8.48
N CYS A 659 9.13 13.72 -9.36
CA CYS A 659 9.08 14.10 -10.76
C CYS A 659 9.41 12.91 -11.67
N GLY A 660 8.67 12.79 -12.77
CA GLY A 660 8.93 11.84 -13.85
C GLY A 660 8.26 10.48 -13.69
N GLY A 661 7.55 10.23 -12.60
CA GLY A 661 6.68 9.08 -12.45
C GLY A 661 5.43 9.21 -13.34
N LYS A 662 4.84 8.08 -13.65
CA LYS A 662 3.59 8.00 -14.41
C LYS A 662 2.61 7.05 -13.74
N THR A 663 1.35 7.41 -13.80
CA THR A 663 0.25 6.60 -13.32
C THR A 663 -0.92 6.67 -14.28
N SER A 664 -1.80 5.69 -14.22
CA SER A 664 -3.04 5.73 -14.97
C SER A 664 -3.95 6.82 -14.44
N SER A 665 -4.50 7.63 -15.33
CA SER A 665 -5.52 8.60 -14.99
C SER A 665 -6.85 7.89 -14.77
N LEU A 666 -7.36 7.91 -13.56
CA LEU A 666 -8.70 7.41 -13.24
C LEU A 666 -9.80 8.25 -13.89
N MET A 667 -9.53 9.55 -14.09
CA MET A 667 -10.52 10.48 -14.58
C MET A 667 -10.73 10.37 -16.09
N ASP A 668 -9.69 9.98 -16.82
CA ASP A 668 -9.65 9.97 -18.27
C ASP A 668 -9.48 8.58 -18.89
N SER A 669 -9.07 7.59 -18.08
CA SER A 669 -8.84 6.23 -18.58
C SER A 669 -10.14 5.45 -18.67
N PRO A 670 -10.51 5.01 -19.88
CA PRO A 670 -11.66 4.12 -20.04
C PRO A 670 -11.49 2.76 -19.35
N ALA A 671 -10.27 2.40 -18.98
CA ALA A 671 -9.91 1.09 -18.42
C ALA A 671 -9.66 1.09 -16.93
N SER A 672 -9.90 2.18 -16.21
CA SER A 672 -9.54 2.32 -14.78
C SER A 672 -10.50 1.66 -13.81
N TYR A 673 -11.56 1.06 -14.28
CA TYR A 673 -12.64 0.50 -13.47
C TYR A 673 -12.51 -1.01 -13.20
N ASP A 674 -11.29 -1.53 -13.24
CA ASP A 674 -10.98 -2.95 -13.06
C ASP A 674 -11.45 -3.60 -11.75
N LYS A 675 -11.79 -2.80 -10.75
CA LYS A 675 -12.09 -3.34 -9.41
C LYS A 675 -13.54 -3.76 -9.21
N VAL A 676 -14.42 -3.42 -10.13
CA VAL A 676 -15.85 -3.74 -10.02
C VAL A 676 -16.27 -4.85 -10.98
N ALA A 677 -15.40 -5.26 -11.90
CA ALA A 677 -15.65 -6.38 -12.78
C ALA A 677 -15.62 -7.70 -11.99
N TRP A 678 -16.76 -8.08 -11.50
CA TRP A 678 -16.99 -9.36 -10.86
C TRP A 678 -17.56 -10.34 -11.87
N TYR A 679 -16.74 -11.18 -12.37
CA TYR A 679 -16.93 -12.61 -12.63
C TYR A 679 -15.80 -13.10 -13.54
N GLY A 680 -14.97 -13.93 -12.93
CA GLY A 680 -14.19 -14.99 -13.53
C GLY A 680 -13.53 -14.70 -14.87
N ASN A 681 -12.27 -14.30 -14.89
CA ASN A 681 -11.39 -14.21 -16.09
C ASN A 681 -11.75 -13.14 -17.13
N GLU A 682 -12.65 -12.21 -16.86
CA GLU A 682 -12.98 -11.16 -17.82
C GLU A 682 -12.16 -9.92 -17.58
N THR A 683 -11.57 -9.46 -18.62
CA THR A 683 -10.61 -8.41 -18.76
C THR A 683 -11.20 -7.01 -18.64
N PRO A 684 -10.41 -6.00 -18.29
CA PRO A 684 -10.83 -4.62 -18.15
C PRO A 684 -11.46 -4.11 -19.43
N GLN A 685 -12.58 -3.48 -19.30
CA GLN A 685 -13.37 -2.98 -20.39
C GLN A 685 -13.27 -1.45 -20.48
N SER A 686 -13.63 -0.90 -21.62
CA SER A 686 -13.67 0.55 -21.81
C SER A 686 -14.63 1.22 -20.83
N ALA A 687 -14.47 2.53 -20.55
CA ALA A 687 -15.38 3.32 -19.71
C ALA A 687 -16.86 3.14 -20.10
N TYR A 688 -17.11 2.85 -21.35
CA TYR A 688 -18.45 2.58 -21.87
C TYR A 688 -19.00 1.23 -21.38
N SER A 689 -18.16 0.22 -21.26
CA SER A 689 -18.64 -1.06 -20.71
C SER A 689 -18.89 -0.97 -19.21
N ASP A 690 -18.18 -0.13 -18.48
CA ASP A 690 -18.48 0.12 -17.08
C ASP A 690 -19.81 0.87 -16.91
N LEU A 691 -20.11 1.81 -17.80
CA LEU A 691 -21.41 2.44 -17.85
C LEU A 691 -22.52 1.42 -18.15
N TYR A 692 -22.26 0.46 -19.03
CA TYR A 692 -23.26 -0.51 -19.48
C TYR A 692 -23.39 -1.72 -18.56
N ARG A 693 -22.29 -2.24 -18.03
CA ARG A 693 -22.27 -3.45 -17.22
C ARG A 693 -22.35 -3.19 -15.72
N ASN A 694 -21.61 -2.20 -15.25
CA ASN A 694 -21.43 -1.98 -13.83
C ASN A 694 -22.29 -0.81 -13.34
N HIS A 695 -22.96 -0.10 -14.24
CA HIS A 695 -23.85 1.01 -13.92
C HIS A 695 -23.23 2.10 -13.06
N LEU A 696 -21.91 2.28 -13.18
CA LEU A 696 -21.16 3.24 -12.41
C LEU A 696 -21.26 4.65 -13.01
N ASN A 697 -21.08 5.64 -12.15
CA ASN A 697 -20.90 7.02 -12.58
C ASN A 697 -19.59 7.17 -13.38
N VAL A 698 -19.63 7.89 -14.46
CA VAL A 698 -18.48 8.16 -15.34
C VAL A 698 -18.15 9.64 -15.37
N ASN A 699 -16.88 9.95 -15.68
CA ASN A 699 -16.46 11.33 -15.82
C ASN A 699 -17.23 12.02 -16.97
N LYS A 700 -17.78 13.20 -16.69
CA LYS A 700 -18.51 14.01 -17.68
C LYS A 700 -17.72 14.32 -18.96
N ASN A 701 -16.39 14.23 -18.92
CA ASN A 701 -15.54 14.46 -20.08
C ASN A 701 -15.78 13.44 -21.20
N VAL A 702 -16.36 12.27 -20.92
CA VAL A 702 -16.73 11.28 -21.96
C VAL A 702 -17.79 11.81 -22.94
N THR A 703 -18.47 12.93 -22.63
CA THR A 703 -19.33 13.63 -23.59
C THR A 703 -18.54 14.19 -24.78
N ASN A 704 -17.22 14.38 -24.63
CA ASN A 704 -16.32 14.78 -25.72
C ASN A 704 -15.81 13.57 -26.52
N ARG A 705 -16.73 12.72 -26.95
CA ARG A 705 -16.45 11.52 -27.74
C ARG A 705 -16.72 11.70 -29.21
N TRP A 706 -16.20 10.77 -29.98
CA TRP A 706 -16.51 10.65 -31.41
C TRP A 706 -17.98 10.24 -31.61
N THR A 707 -18.64 10.90 -32.52
CA THR A 707 -19.96 10.56 -33.07
C THR A 707 -19.93 10.76 -34.59
N GLN A 708 -20.92 10.22 -35.30
CA GLN A 708 -21.00 10.42 -36.75
C GLN A 708 -21.08 11.89 -37.15
N GLU A 709 -21.61 12.73 -36.30
CA GLU A 709 -21.69 14.18 -36.49
C GLU A 709 -20.44 14.94 -36.07
N ARG A 710 -19.62 14.32 -35.19
CA ARG A 710 -18.43 14.94 -34.63
C ARG A 710 -17.24 13.98 -34.67
N THR A 711 -16.59 13.93 -35.84
CA THR A 711 -15.52 12.97 -36.13
C THR A 711 -14.12 13.46 -35.78
N THR A 712 -13.94 14.76 -35.47
CA THR A 712 -12.65 15.37 -35.19
C THR A 712 -12.70 16.27 -33.96
N GLY A 713 -11.55 16.56 -33.35
CA GLY A 713 -11.46 17.40 -32.16
C GLY A 713 -12.04 16.74 -30.91
N VAL A 714 -12.16 15.44 -30.90
CA VAL A 714 -12.71 14.63 -29.81
C VAL A 714 -11.59 13.98 -28.98
N LYS A 715 -11.86 13.75 -27.71
CA LYS A 715 -10.90 13.16 -26.78
C LYS A 715 -11.13 11.66 -26.60
N TYR A 716 -12.36 11.20 -26.77
CA TYR A 716 -12.77 9.81 -26.50
C TYR A 716 -13.25 9.13 -27.79
N PRO A 717 -13.08 7.81 -27.92
CA PRO A 717 -13.53 7.06 -29.08
C PRO A 717 -15.04 6.98 -29.12
N ARG A 718 -15.56 6.43 -30.24
CA ARG A 718 -16.97 6.04 -30.30
C ARG A 718 -17.34 5.01 -29.26
N ILE A 719 -18.61 4.92 -28.96
CA ILE A 719 -19.14 3.79 -28.19
C ILE A 719 -19.00 2.54 -29.05
N VAL A 720 -18.44 1.48 -28.46
CA VAL A 720 -18.25 0.20 -29.12
C VAL A 720 -19.41 -0.70 -28.72
N ASP A 721 -20.09 -1.30 -29.69
CA ASP A 721 -21.10 -2.32 -29.40
C ASP A 721 -20.42 -3.54 -28.78
N TYR A 722 -20.74 -3.76 -27.51
CA TYR A 722 -20.13 -4.79 -26.70
C TYR A 722 -20.33 -6.21 -27.25
N LEU A 723 -21.46 -6.50 -27.89
CA LEU A 723 -21.78 -7.85 -28.36
C LEU A 723 -21.36 -8.13 -29.81
N GLY A 724 -21.62 -7.20 -30.74
CA GLY A 724 -21.29 -7.40 -32.13
C GLY A 724 -19.79 -7.41 -32.37
N GLU A 725 -19.08 -6.47 -31.73
CA GLU A 725 -17.64 -6.34 -31.88
C GLU A 725 -16.84 -7.19 -30.90
N SER A 726 -17.36 -7.53 -29.71
CA SER A 726 -16.63 -8.30 -28.71
C SER A 726 -16.70 -9.82 -28.89
N LEU A 727 -17.68 -10.37 -29.54
CA LEU A 727 -17.68 -11.80 -29.90
C LEU A 727 -16.63 -12.14 -30.96
N SER A 728 -16.30 -11.20 -31.86
CA SER A 728 -15.12 -11.30 -32.71
C SER A 728 -13.83 -10.91 -32.01
N LEU A 729 -13.91 -10.32 -30.82
CA LEU A 729 -12.84 -9.70 -30.05
C LEU A 729 -12.58 -10.39 -28.70
N GLY A 730 -13.13 -11.56 -28.43
CA GLY A 730 -13.04 -12.26 -27.15
C GLY A 730 -11.61 -12.54 -26.63
N THR A 731 -10.63 -12.61 -27.55
CA THR A 731 -9.19 -12.59 -27.23
C THR A 731 -8.65 -11.16 -27.07
N TYR A 732 -9.44 -10.17 -27.39
CA TYR A 732 -9.11 -8.78 -27.59
C TYR A 732 -9.18 -7.96 -26.30
N ASN A 733 -10.08 -8.32 -25.40
CA ASN A 733 -10.29 -7.54 -24.15
C ASN A 733 -9.10 -7.59 -23.21
N ALA A 734 -8.41 -8.76 -23.08
CA ALA A 734 -7.19 -8.89 -22.26
C ALA A 734 -6.05 -8.04 -22.79
N MET A 735 -6.04 -7.82 -24.08
CA MET A 735 -4.99 -7.11 -24.77
C MET A 735 -5.28 -5.63 -24.90
N TYR A 736 -6.54 -5.28 -25.07
CA TYR A 736 -7.01 -3.89 -25.11
C TYR A 736 -6.67 -3.19 -23.80
N ALA A 737 -6.95 -3.79 -22.66
CA ALA A 737 -6.60 -3.25 -21.37
C ALA A 737 -5.10 -2.96 -21.20
N SER A 738 -4.25 -3.88 -21.62
CA SER A 738 -2.80 -3.69 -21.48
C SER A 738 -2.24 -2.65 -22.46
N ILE A 739 -2.94 -2.39 -23.57
CA ILE A 739 -2.52 -1.44 -24.60
C ILE A 739 -3.11 -0.07 -24.34
N VAL A 740 -4.40 -0.02 -24.02
CA VAL A 740 -5.12 1.22 -23.73
C VAL A 740 -4.66 1.82 -22.41
N ASN A 741 -4.40 0.99 -21.40
CA ASN A 741 -3.77 1.44 -20.15
C ASN A 741 -2.47 2.20 -20.41
N GLY A 742 -1.64 1.74 -21.35
CA GLY A 742 -0.45 2.45 -21.74
C GLY A 742 -0.72 3.84 -22.34
N ALA A 743 -1.84 4.03 -23.03
CA ALA A 743 -2.20 5.30 -23.69
C ALA A 743 -2.68 6.39 -22.71
N PHE A 744 -3.22 5.98 -21.55
CA PHE A 744 -3.80 6.90 -20.56
C PHE A 744 -2.89 7.17 -19.36
N TYR A 745 -1.64 6.75 -19.41
CA TYR A 745 -0.68 7.10 -18.38
C TYR A 745 -0.30 8.58 -18.49
N GLU A 746 -0.46 9.27 -17.40
CA GLU A 746 -0.06 10.66 -17.25
C GLU A 746 1.00 10.83 -16.17
N SER A 747 1.61 12.00 -16.10
CA SER A 747 2.59 12.32 -15.06
C SER A 747 1.90 12.51 -13.72
N ASN A 748 2.36 11.78 -12.70
CA ASN A 748 1.98 12.04 -11.32
C ASN A 748 3.02 12.90 -10.58
N SER A 749 3.76 13.73 -11.32
CA SER A 749 4.70 14.67 -10.71
C SER A 749 3.98 15.68 -9.83
N TYR A 750 4.55 15.97 -8.68
CA TYR A 750 3.96 16.90 -7.72
C TYR A 750 5.00 17.63 -6.89
N LEU A 751 4.58 18.76 -6.33
CA LEU A 751 5.17 19.45 -5.20
C LEU A 751 4.08 19.60 -4.11
N ARG A 752 4.35 19.07 -2.91
CA ARG A 752 3.41 19.16 -1.78
C ARG A 752 4.07 19.86 -0.60
N ILE A 753 3.39 20.86 -0.06
CA ILE A 753 3.73 21.44 1.23
C ILE A 753 3.23 20.48 2.31
N ARG A 754 4.18 19.79 2.95
CA ARG A 754 3.92 18.72 3.93
C ARG A 754 3.43 19.26 5.24
N ASP A 755 4.14 20.27 5.74
CA ASP A 755 3.83 20.91 7.00
C ASP A 755 4.15 22.40 6.97
N ILE A 756 3.31 23.15 7.66
CA ILE A 756 3.53 24.53 8.04
C ILE A 756 3.34 24.60 9.54
N THR A 757 4.44 24.72 10.30
CA THR A 757 4.41 24.70 11.75
C THR A 757 4.85 26.05 12.30
N LEU A 758 3.96 26.73 13.04
CA LEU A 758 4.27 27.92 13.80
C LEU A 758 4.41 27.54 15.27
N SER A 759 5.55 27.80 15.88
CA SER A 759 5.79 27.50 17.30
C SER A 759 6.32 28.72 18.05
N TYR A 760 5.89 28.85 19.29
CA TYR A 760 6.29 29.92 20.20
C TYR A 760 6.76 29.35 21.52
N ASN A 761 7.99 29.66 21.91
CA ASN A 761 8.56 29.30 23.20
C ASN A 761 8.41 30.48 24.17
N LEU A 762 7.84 30.27 25.33
CA LEU A 762 7.65 31.32 26.31
C LEU A 762 9.00 31.83 26.83
N PRO A 763 9.19 33.16 26.96
CA PRO A 763 10.44 33.71 27.50
C PRO A 763 10.73 33.28 28.95
N LYS A 764 11.99 33.07 29.29
CA LYS A 764 12.42 32.62 30.63
C LYS A 764 11.88 33.45 31.78
N SER A 765 11.76 34.77 31.59
CA SER A 765 11.22 35.67 32.61
C SER A 765 9.75 35.42 32.94
N MET A 766 8.97 34.95 31.98
CA MET A 766 7.55 34.57 32.20
C MET A 766 7.47 33.18 32.83
N LEU A 767 8.30 32.22 32.34
CA LEU A 767 8.36 30.86 32.87
C LEU A 767 8.68 30.85 34.38
N GLN A 768 9.67 31.64 34.80
CA GLN A 768 10.03 31.73 36.23
C GLN A 768 8.89 32.20 37.10
N ARG A 769 8.05 33.14 36.64
CA ARG A 769 6.86 33.59 37.35
C ARG A 769 5.79 32.52 37.47
N MET A 770 5.75 31.57 36.53
CA MET A 770 4.80 30.47 36.49
C MET A 770 5.31 29.21 37.19
N GLY A 771 6.58 29.21 37.68
CA GLY A 771 7.20 27.99 38.22
C GLY A 771 7.47 26.90 37.19
N LEU A 772 7.58 27.27 35.90
CA LEU A 772 7.78 26.34 34.81
C LEU A 772 9.23 26.39 34.30
N SER A 773 9.74 25.25 33.85
CA SER A 773 11.04 25.15 33.18
C SER A 773 10.95 25.46 31.67
N SER A 774 9.83 25.08 31.04
CA SER A 774 9.57 25.33 29.62
C SER A 774 8.06 25.37 29.32
N LEU A 775 7.69 26.19 28.33
CA LEU A 775 6.36 26.19 27.73
C LEU A 775 6.50 26.50 26.25
N MET A 776 6.04 25.58 25.43
CA MET A 776 5.98 25.74 23.97
C MET A 776 4.56 25.49 23.49
N MET A 777 4.06 26.42 22.70
CA MET A 777 2.80 26.28 21.96
C MET A 777 3.14 26.13 20.48
N TYR A 778 2.40 25.28 19.77
CA TYR A 778 2.58 25.16 18.33
C TYR A 778 1.25 24.91 17.62
N PHE A 779 1.20 25.39 16.39
CA PHE A 779 0.12 25.11 15.44
C PHE A 779 0.72 24.57 14.17
N THR A 780 0.18 23.46 13.66
CA THR A 780 0.66 22.79 12.45
C THR A 780 -0.49 22.57 11.48
N MET A 781 -0.24 22.88 10.22
CA MET A 781 -1.10 22.53 9.09
C MET A 781 -0.35 21.50 8.23
N ASN A 782 -0.98 20.36 7.95
CA ASN A 782 -0.36 19.30 7.14
C ASN A 782 -1.08 19.12 5.81
N ASN A 783 -0.31 18.97 4.72
CA ASN A 783 -0.77 18.59 3.38
C ASN A 783 -1.81 19.53 2.73
N PHE A 784 -1.82 20.82 3.10
CA PHE A 784 -2.83 21.75 2.60
C PHE A 784 -2.65 22.11 1.13
N PHE A 785 -1.42 22.14 0.63
CA PHE A 785 -1.13 22.61 -0.72
C PHE A 785 -0.40 21.53 -1.51
N THR A 786 -1.00 21.12 -2.62
CA THR A 786 -0.39 20.21 -3.59
C THR A 786 -0.47 20.85 -4.97
N PHE A 787 0.69 20.96 -5.61
CA PHE A 787 0.84 21.48 -6.96
C PHE A 787 1.17 20.30 -7.87
N THR A 788 0.27 19.99 -8.81
CA THR A 788 0.40 18.86 -9.73
C THR A 788 -0.38 19.10 -11.00
N GLY A 789 0.05 18.48 -12.08
CA GLY A 789 -0.71 18.38 -13.32
C GLY A 789 -1.47 17.05 -13.45
N TYR A 790 -1.43 16.20 -12.41
CA TYR A 790 -2.17 14.94 -12.37
C TYR A 790 -3.68 15.21 -12.35
N SER A 791 -4.43 14.53 -13.22
CA SER A 791 -5.87 14.72 -13.34
C SER A 791 -6.71 13.97 -12.31
N GLY A 792 -6.12 12.98 -11.60
CA GLY A 792 -6.79 12.23 -10.55
C GLY A 792 -6.81 12.96 -9.20
N ILE A 793 -7.26 12.26 -8.16
CA ILE A 793 -7.51 12.85 -6.84
C ILE A 793 -6.20 13.25 -6.15
N ASP A 794 -5.25 12.34 -6.09
CA ASP A 794 -3.97 12.56 -5.40
C ASP A 794 -2.81 11.89 -6.15
N PRO A 795 -1.76 12.64 -6.52
CA PRO A 795 -0.63 12.09 -7.28
C PRO A 795 0.23 11.09 -6.49
N GLU A 796 0.19 11.10 -5.15
CA GLU A 796 0.94 10.16 -4.30
C GLU A 796 0.19 8.87 -4.06
N THR A 797 -1.14 8.93 -4.01
CA THR A 797 -2.03 7.79 -3.87
C THR A 797 -2.95 7.71 -5.09
N PRO A 798 -2.39 7.38 -6.26
CA PRO A 798 -3.18 7.35 -7.48
C PRO A 798 -4.23 6.25 -7.41
N GLY A 799 -5.36 6.50 -8.06
CA GLY A 799 -6.49 5.60 -8.02
C GLY A 799 -7.64 6.14 -7.18
N ALA A 800 -8.75 5.37 -7.13
CA ALA A 800 -9.87 5.64 -6.24
C ALA A 800 -9.54 5.15 -4.82
N THR A 801 -8.52 5.74 -4.23
CA THR A 801 -8.04 5.42 -2.89
C THR A 801 -8.04 6.68 -2.03
N TYR A 802 -7.98 6.51 -0.72
CA TYR A 802 -7.89 7.65 0.20
C TYR A 802 -6.74 8.58 -0.17
N PRO A 803 -7.01 9.86 -0.45
CA PRO A 803 -5.97 10.85 -0.66
C PRO A 803 -5.22 11.11 0.65
N VAL A 804 -4.03 11.70 0.51
CA VAL A 804 -3.29 12.18 1.68
C VAL A 804 -4.12 13.27 2.37
N THR A 805 -4.51 13.02 3.62
CA THR A 805 -5.44 13.88 4.37
C THR A 805 -4.82 15.21 4.76
N ARG A 806 -5.64 16.26 4.76
CA ARG A 806 -5.28 17.55 5.33
C ARG A 806 -5.62 17.55 6.82
N SER A 807 -4.73 18.04 7.64
CA SER A 807 -4.98 18.15 9.07
C SER A 807 -4.45 19.47 9.66
N MET A 808 -5.11 19.93 10.71
CA MET A 808 -4.65 21.04 11.54
C MET A 808 -4.51 20.53 12.96
N SER A 809 -3.43 20.87 13.61
CA SER A 809 -3.20 20.52 15.01
C SER A 809 -2.70 21.69 15.82
N PHE A 810 -3.17 21.77 17.04
CA PHE A 810 -2.66 22.66 18.07
C PHE A 810 -2.06 21.83 19.20
N GLY A 811 -0.89 22.19 19.68
CA GLY A 811 -0.22 21.48 20.75
C GLY A 811 0.39 22.41 21.78
N LEU A 812 0.46 21.90 23.01
CA LEU A 812 1.06 22.53 24.16
C LEU A 812 2.07 21.56 24.80
N SER A 813 3.30 22.00 25.00
CA SER A 813 4.33 21.25 25.74
C SER A 813 4.75 22.05 26.96
N VAL A 814 4.61 21.47 28.15
CA VAL A 814 4.91 22.08 29.44
C VAL A 814 5.97 21.28 30.17
N GLY A 815 7.03 21.91 30.64
CA GLY A 815 8.03 21.32 31.51
C GLY A 815 8.04 22.00 32.87
N PHE A 816 8.14 21.22 33.91
CA PHE A 816 8.15 21.64 35.33
C PHE A 816 9.55 21.54 35.92
#